data_7b107a9571d8da9e7070b264b1e35b3e
#
_entry.id   7b107a9571d8da9e7070b264b1e35b3e
#
_cell.length_a   1.000
_cell.length_b   1.000
_cell.length_c   1.000
_cell.angle_alpha   90.00
_cell.angle_beta   90.00
_cell.angle_gamma   90.00
#
_symmetry.space_group_name_H-M   'P 1'
#
loop_
_entity.id
_entity.type
_entity.pdbx_description
1 polymer ?
#
loop_
_entity_poly.entity_id
_entity_poly.type
_entity_poly.pdbx_seq_one_letter_code
_entity_poly.pdbx_strand_id
1 'polypeptide(L)'
;MPIQIVKKDKSLQNFNPTKIVDAIRKSADRACVKLTQKQEKAVVDYVCKFLIEHGQEEIEVAKLHNIVENALDEVDAKVAKSYRDYRNYKTNFFSMIDKVYQKKLSLSFIADRSNANADSALVTTQKAIVYNELNTEFYKKFFLNEEERKASDEGFIYIHDKNARLDTVNCCVYDMEGLMKGGFKMGNLEYGEPKTLDVAFDLMCDVAMNAASAQYGGFTIPEVDKLLGYYAEKSYDRYNDEYRHICNDLGVTVDSNKADEYAYNKVKRDVEQGVQGMEMKFNSVASSRGDYPFTAVTFGLGTKRLETLISSTFLKVRKEGQGKEGFKRPVLFPKLSFFYDEELHGEGKELEWLFEEAIDCSSKTMYPDFISLVSGYAGDAYKKYKTPISRMGCVDKYETISIRIKGSCVETSSFDDIWNLLSHIYVVKNQTDLGYASGQYIDLDGVEILDVNNKWVRCYRIIRNEPSNDWYIVRFYDNNLKLRCTADHVWTISRKKDTDHKLVVSTLELQDGDDVEVQSDDNNNNSSFAKIRSIGKLNDYVAESYDVTTESEHFICSGIRSHNCRASLAPWYRDGGMHPKDDNDVPIYTGRFNMGAIALNFPMYVAKAKDEGKDFYEVLDYYLELVRRLSQKTIEFISHKKAGINPLGFCEGGFIGGNKDPEDELGIEFLKPMTISFGIIALNEASVLATGKSIAEDDTWAFEVMQYINKYVDRIKEEDDTLYAIYGVPGETAVCTLRDCFVKKYGVIKGVSDKPYFTNSFHCAVYEDITPIHKQDSEYRCFHLTNGGNIQYCRYPVGYNKDAIRALVKHAMEKGYYEGVNMELNFCNECGHQWVEGDICPKCGTDNIVQIQRMNGYLGYSKIGKDKGYFHEGKMAEFKDRISM
;
A
#
# COMPACT_ATOMS: atom_id res chain seq x y z
N MET A 1 -2.04 -59.34 36.34
CA MET A 1 -0.91 -59.09 35.40
C MET A 1 -0.52 -57.65 35.50
N PRO A 2 0.74 -57.26 35.23
CA PRO A 2 1.08 -55.81 35.18
C PRO A 2 0.36 -55.13 33.99
N ILE A 3 -0.27 -54.03 34.26
CA ILE A 3 -0.96 -53.22 33.21
C ILE A 3 0.06 -52.77 32.16
N GLN A 4 -0.27 -52.99 30.87
CA GLN A 4 0.57 -52.58 29.73
C GLN A 4 0.08 -51.25 29.13
N ILE A 5 1.00 -50.36 28.80
CA ILE A 5 0.73 -49.11 28.10
C ILE A 5 1.03 -49.30 26.62
N VAL A 6 0.04 -49.12 25.77
CA VAL A 6 0.18 -49.14 24.32
C VAL A 6 0.62 -47.73 23.89
N LYS A 7 1.84 -47.58 23.38
CA LYS A 7 2.38 -46.32 22.88
C LYS A 7 1.87 -45.97 21.50
N LYS A 8 2.15 -44.72 21.04
CA LYS A 8 1.74 -44.27 19.70
C LYS A 8 2.33 -45.11 18.55
N ASP A 9 3.52 -45.70 18.75
CA ASP A 9 4.18 -46.61 17.82
C ASP A 9 3.72 -48.10 17.98
N LYS A 10 2.65 -48.30 18.76
CA LYS A 10 2.08 -49.61 19.10
C LYS A 10 2.99 -50.50 19.95
N SER A 11 4.13 -50.00 20.43
CA SER A 11 4.95 -50.76 21.38
C SER A 11 4.29 -50.84 22.77
N LEU A 12 4.53 -51.91 23.46
CA LEU A 12 4.00 -52.17 24.81
C LEU A 12 5.03 -51.80 25.87
N GLN A 13 4.62 -51.12 26.91
CA GLN A 13 5.46 -50.82 28.07
C GLN A 13 4.68 -51.03 29.37
N ASN A 14 5.33 -51.64 30.38
CA ASN A 14 4.71 -51.79 31.70
C ASN A 14 4.36 -50.44 32.31
N PHE A 15 3.19 -50.36 32.92
CA PHE A 15 2.76 -49.15 33.62
C PHE A 15 3.73 -48.84 34.79
N ASN A 16 4.18 -47.57 34.84
CA ASN A 16 5.08 -47.11 35.91
C ASN A 16 4.53 -45.78 36.49
N PRO A 17 4.04 -45.81 37.73
CA PRO A 17 3.49 -44.61 38.40
C PRO A 17 4.50 -43.47 38.57
N THR A 18 5.81 -43.75 38.67
CA THR A 18 6.85 -42.73 38.81
C THR A 18 6.88 -41.77 37.62
N LYS A 19 6.60 -42.30 36.42
CA LYS A 19 6.52 -41.45 35.20
C LYS A 19 5.38 -40.45 35.24
N ILE A 20 4.27 -40.78 35.93
CA ILE A 20 3.18 -39.81 36.15
C ILE A 20 3.65 -38.73 37.10
N VAL A 21 4.30 -39.05 38.20
CA VAL A 21 4.86 -38.09 39.16
C VAL A 21 5.81 -37.11 38.47
N ASP A 22 6.73 -37.64 37.65
CA ASP A 22 7.68 -36.79 36.90
C ASP A 22 6.96 -35.87 35.89
N ALA A 23 5.92 -36.35 35.25
CA ALA A 23 5.16 -35.57 34.28
C ALA A 23 4.32 -34.44 34.93
N ILE A 24 3.69 -34.74 36.09
CA ILE A 24 2.90 -33.75 36.84
C ILE A 24 3.80 -32.68 37.49
N ARG A 25 4.97 -33.06 38.02
CA ARG A 25 5.99 -32.13 38.56
C ARG A 25 6.43 -31.13 37.47
N LYS A 26 6.82 -31.63 36.31
CA LYS A 26 7.20 -30.77 35.19
C LYS A 26 6.07 -29.81 34.73
N SER A 27 4.83 -30.22 34.91
CA SER A 27 3.66 -29.40 34.60
C SER A 27 3.38 -28.36 35.69
N ALA A 28 3.59 -28.72 36.95
CA ALA A 28 3.54 -27.83 38.09
C ALA A 28 4.64 -26.77 38.04
N ASP A 29 5.87 -27.16 37.70
CA ASP A 29 6.98 -26.20 37.48
C ASP A 29 6.66 -25.19 36.40
N ARG A 30 6.11 -25.63 35.24
CA ARG A 30 5.69 -24.70 34.17
C ARG A 30 4.55 -23.77 34.59
N ALA A 31 3.64 -24.23 35.45
CA ALA A 31 2.55 -23.42 36.00
C ALA A 31 2.99 -22.52 37.16
N CYS A 32 4.24 -22.59 37.56
CA CYS A 32 4.78 -21.92 38.76
C CYS A 32 4.01 -22.31 40.05
N VAL A 33 3.55 -23.56 40.12
CA VAL A 33 2.82 -24.15 41.27
C VAL A 33 3.66 -25.22 41.92
N LYS A 34 3.68 -25.25 43.25
CA LYS A 34 4.38 -26.28 44.02
C LYS A 34 3.37 -27.27 44.56
N LEU A 35 3.35 -28.50 43.99
CA LEU A 35 2.52 -29.59 44.51
C LEU A 35 3.13 -30.19 45.76
N THR A 36 2.30 -30.51 46.72
CA THR A 36 2.70 -31.28 47.91
C THR A 36 2.75 -32.78 47.58
N GLN A 37 3.57 -33.52 48.33
CA GLN A 37 3.65 -35.01 48.19
C GLN A 37 2.28 -35.69 48.34
N LYS A 38 1.38 -35.09 49.15
CA LYS A 38 0.00 -35.62 49.33
C LYS A 38 -0.82 -35.43 48.03
N GLN A 39 -0.67 -34.29 47.35
CA GLN A 39 -1.34 -34.02 46.08
C GLN A 39 -0.79 -34.90 44.96
N GLU A 40 0.53 -35.03 44.83
CA GLU A 40 1.15 -35.93 43.86
C GLU A 40 0.65 -37.37 44.04
N LYS A 41 0.59 -37.84 45.28
CA LYS A 41 0.08 -39.17 45.63
C LYS A 41 -1.40 -39.33 45.29
N ALA A 42 -2.21 -38.30 45.55
CA ALA A 42 -3.64 -38.32 45.21
C ALA A 42 -3.90 -38.52 43.69
N VAL A 43 -3.11 -37.84 42.81
CA VAL A 43 -3.20 -38.06 41.37
C VAL A 43 -2.82 -39.48 40.99
N VAL A 44 -1.75 -40.03 41.54
CA VAL A 44 -1.32 -41.41 41.24
C VAL A 44 -2.34 -42.43 41.73
N ASP A 45 -2.85 -42.25 42.96
CA ASP A 45 -3.84 -43.16 43.57
C ASP A 45 -5.14 -43.13 42.75
N TYR A 46 -5.59 -41.94 42.26
CA TYR A 46 -6.75 -41.83 41.37
C TYR A 46 -6.55 -42.64 40.08
N VAL A 47 -5.39 -42.45 39.41
CA VAL A 47 -5.08 -43.18 38.16
C VAL A 47 -5.00 -44.68 38.40
N CYS A 48 -4.31 -45.13 39.45
CA CYS A 48 -4.20 -46.54 39.78
C CYS A 48 -5.58 -47.15 40.10
N LYS A 49 -6.39 -46.47 40.90
CA LYS A 49 -7.75 -46.90 41.23
C LYS A 49 -8.61 -47.03 39.96
N PHE A 50 -8.59 -46.04 39.09
CA PHE A 50 -9.31 -46.06 37.81
C PHE A 50 -8.94 -47.29 36.95
N LEU A 51 -7.63 -47.56 36.81
CA LEU A 51 -7.11 -48.68 36.02
C LEU A 51 -7.53 -50.03 36.58
N ILE A 52 -7.55 -50.19 37.91
CA ILE A 52 -7.95 -51.45 38.60
C ILE A 52 -9.47 -51.64 38.47
N GLU A 53 -10.28 -50.65 38.75
CA GLU A 53 -11.74 -50.73 38.73
C GLU A 53 -12.31 -51.06 37.34
N HIS A 54 -11.62 -50.62 36.28
CA HIS A 54 -12.05 -50.90 34.91
C HIS A 54 -11.41 -52.19 34.31
N GLY A 55 -10.64 -52.91 35.08
CA GLY A 55 -10.07 -54.20 34.69
C GLY A 55 -9.21 -54.19 33.43
N GLN A 56 -8.50 -53.10 33.16
CA GLN A 56 -7.75 -52.93 31.93
C GLN A 56 -6.38 -53.63 32.03
N GLU A 57 -6.16 -54.64 31.20
CA GLU A 57 -4.83 -55.24 31.03
C GLU A 57 -3.94 -54.39 30.12
N GLU A 58 -4.54 -53.68 29.13
CA GLU A 58 -3.86 -52.76 28.23
C GLU A 58 -4.59 -51.43 28.15
N ILE A 59 -3.84 -50.31 28.09
CA ILE A 59 -4.41 -48.97 27.90
C ILE A 59 -3.56 -48.14 26.94
N GLU A 60 -4.20 -47.47 26.01
CA GLU A 60 -3.52 -46.50 25.12
C GLU A 60 -3.01 -45.32 25.92
N VAL A 61 -1.80 -44.85 25.59
CA VAL A 61 -1.17 -43.72 26.23
C VAL A 61 -2.03 -42.45 26.18
N ALA A 62 -2.84 -42.26 25.12
CA ALA A 62 -3.76 -41.13 24.98
C ALA A 62 -4.87 -41.15 26.04
N LYS A 63 -5.44 -42.34 26.30
CA LYS A 63 -6.47 -42.55 27.36
C LYS A 63 -5.87 -42.33 28.74
N LEU A 64 -4.65 -42.88 28.98
CA LEU A 64 -3.94 -42.66 30.24
C LEU A 64 -3.72 -41.15 30.53
N HIS A 65 -3.33 -40.37 29.51
CA HIS A 65 -3.18 -38.91 29.67
C HIS A 65 -4.48 -38.21 30.08
N ASN A 66 -5.64 -38.63 29.53
CA ASN A 66 -6.94 -38.08 29.91
C ASN A 66 -7.28 -38.38 31.36
N ILE A 67 -6.96 -39.59 31.85
CA ILE A 67 -7.20 -39.97 33.25
C ILE A 67 -6.30 -39.13 34.19
N VAL A 68 -5.03 -38.94 33.85
CA VAL A 68 -4.11 -38.07 34.61
C VAL A 68 -4.60 -36.61 34.63
N GLU A 69 -5.11 -36.14 33.51
CA GLU A 69 -5.64 -34.75 33.37
C GLU A 69 -6.87 -34.56 34.28
N ASN A 70 -7.83 -35.50 34.25
CA ASN A 70 -9.01 -35.47 35.13
C ASN A 70 -8.61 -35.52 36.64
N ALA A 71 -7.62 -36.33 36.98
CA ALA A 71 -7.10 -36.38 38.34
C ALA A 71 -6.42 -35.04 38.76
N LEU A 72 -5.74 -34.38 37.83
CA LEU A 72 -5.13 -33.08 38.08
C LEU A 72 -6.16 -31.95 38.20
N ASP A 73 -7.25 -31.97 37.42
CA ASP A 73 -8.33 -30.99 37.51
C ASP A 73 -8.96 -30.97 38.92
N GLU A 74 -9.05 -32.14 39.59
CA GLU A 74 -9.52 -32.25 40.97
C GLU A 74 -8.51 -31.76 42.02
N VAL A 75 -7.19 -31.74 41.68
CA VAL A 75 -6.11 -31.40 42.63
C VAL A 75 -5.66 -29.95 42.45
N ASP A 76 -5.44 -29.53 41.23
CA ASP A 76 -5.05 -28.16 40.87
C ASP A 76 -5.31 -27.90 39.37
N ALA A 77 -6.30 -27.05 39.10
CA ALA A 77 -6.72 -26.70 37.73
C ALA A 77 -5.63 -25.99 36.88
N LYS A 78 -4.69 -25.23 37.50
CA LYS A 78 -3.60 -24.60 36.79
C LYS A 78 -2.57 -25.61 36.29
N VAL A 79 -2.28 -26.62 37.14
CA VAL A 79 -1.36 -27.70 36.78
C VAL A 79 -2.01 -28.62 35.75
N ALA A 80 -3.31 -28.91 35.85
CA ALA A 80 -4.06 -29.63 34.84
C ALA A 80 -4.03 -28.96 33.48
N LYS A 81 -4.27 -27.64 33.46
CA LYS A 81 -4.16 -26.81 32.25
C LYS A 81 -2.76 -26.89 31.65
N SER A 82 -1.70 -26.68 32.44
CA SER A 82 -0.31 -26.80 31.99
C SER A 82 0.02 -28.17 31.42
N TYR A 83 -0.51 -29.24 32.01
CA TYR A 83 -0.34 -30.62 31.55
C TYR A 83 -1.02 -30.84 30.19
N ARG A 84 -2.25 -30.37 30.02
CA ARG A 84 -3.06 -30.40 28.78
C ARG A 84 -2.38 -29.61 27.66
N ASP A 85 -1.98 -28.39 27.96
CA ASP A 85 -1.34 -27.47 26.98
C ASP A 85 -0.03 -28.05 26.47
N TYR A 86 0.80 -28.65 27.32
CA TYR A 86 2.05 -29.30 26.89
C TYR A 86 1.83 -30.53 26.04
N ARG A 87 0.81 -31.32 26.35
CA ARG A 87 0.41 -32.51 25.57
C ARG A 87 -0.06 -32.07 24.18
N ASN A 88 -0.92 -31.08 24.12
CA ASN A 88 -1.46 -30.55 22.89
C ASN A 88 -0.34 -29.88 22.05
N TYR A 89 0.57 -29.16 22.70
CA TYR A 89 1.74 -28.60 22.07
C TYR A 89 2.60 -29.68 21.38
N LYS A 90 2.94 -30.74 22.04
CA LYS A 90 3.69 -31.88 21.44
C LYS A 90 2.98 -32.45 20.22
N THR A 91 1.69 -32.76 20.36
CA THR A 91 0.91 -33.35 19.26
C THR A 91 0.82 -32.39 18.07
N ASN A 92 0.58 -31.12 18.37
CA ASN A 92 0.49 -30.04 17.34
C ASN A 92 1.84 -29.80 16.69
N PHE A 93 2.94 -29.83 17.42
CA PHE A 93 4.29 -29.67 16.89
C PHE A 93 4.65 -30.76 15.86
N PHE A 94 4.39 -32.04 16.18
CA PHE A 94 4.65 -33.11 15.23
C PHE A 94 3.76 -32.99 13.98
N SER A 95 2.47 -32.68 14.14
CA SER A 95 1.56 -32.43 13.00
C SER A 95 2.04 -31.27 12.11
N MET A 96 2.58 -30.22 12.71
CA MET A 96 3.15 -29.10 12.00
C MET A 96 4.42 -29.51 11.22
N ILE A 97 5.33 -30.26 11.85
CA ILE A 97 6.55 -30.73 11.17
C ILE A 97 6.19 -31.68 10.01
N ASP A 98 5.21 -32.54 10.17
CA ASP A 98 4.72 -33.43 9.10
C ASP A 98 4.19 -32.61 7.91
N LYS A 99 3.42 -31.56 8.16
CA LYS A 99 2.94 -30.66 7.11
C LYS A 99 4.09 -29.98 6.34
N VAL A 100 5.06 -29.41 7.08
CA VAL A 100 6.25 -28.77 6.48
C VAL A 100 7.03 -29.79 5.65
N TYR A 101 7.19 -31.02 6.14
CA TYR A 101 7.86 -32.09 5.42
C TYR A 101 7.14 -32.49 4.13
N GLN A 102 5.80 -32.66 4.19
CA GLN A 102 4.98 -33.00 3.03
C GLN A 102 5.02 -31.84 1.99
N LYS A 103 4.96 -30.58 2.44
CA LYS A 103 5.11 -29.42 1.56
C LYS A 103 6.49 -29.42 0.89
N LYS A 104 7.56 -29.70 1.63
CA LYS A 104 8.91 -29.81 1.06
C LYS A 104 9.01 -30.91 0.02
N LEU A 105 8.44 -32.07 0.24
CA LEU A 105 8.40 -33.17 -0.73
C LEU A 105 7.65 -32.76 -2.00
N SER A 106 6.47 -32.14 -1.85
CA SER A 106 5.67 -31.60 -2.95
C SER A 106 6.48 -30.61 -3.79
N LEU A 107 7.16 -29.65 -3.16
CA LEU A 107 8.00 -28.68 -3.85
C LEU A 107 9.15 -29.31 -4.65
N SER A 108 9.80 -30.35 -4.10
CA SER A 108 10.92 -31.01 -4.76
C SER A 108 10.53 -31.74 -6.04
N PHE A 109 9.25 -32.17 -6.18
CA PHE A 109 8.78 -32.98 -7.30
C PHE A 109 7.76 -32.26 -8.21
N ILE A 110 6.97 -31.31 -7.69
CA ILE A 110 5.82 -30.73 -8.41
C ILE A 110 6.00 -29.23 -8.69
N ALA A 111 6.88 -28.56 -7.95
CA ALA A 111 7.06 -27.11 -7.86
C ALA A 111 5.83 -26.39 -7.24
N ASP A 112 6.06 -25.25 -6.61
CA ASP A 112 4.98 -24.38 -6.09
C ASP A 112 4.67 -23.29 -7.11
N ARG A 113 3.39 -23.12 -7.43
CA ARG A 113 2.89 -22.14 -8.41
C ARG A 113 1.93 -21.14 -7.77
N SER A 114 2.02 -20.95 -6.48
CA SER A 114 1.12 -20.04 -5.74
C SER A 114 1.55 -18.56 -5.80
N ASN A 115 2.77 -18.27 -6.25
CA ASN A 115 3.31 -16.93 -6.30
C ASN A 115 3.90 -16.61 -7.69
N ALA A 116 3.36 -15.58 -8.36
CA ALA A 116 3.71 -15.21 -9.73
C ALA A 116 5.11 -14.56 -9.87
N ASN A 117 5.69 -14.02 -8.80
CA ASN A 117 7.00 -13.38 -8.81
C ASN A 117 8.11 -14.24 -8.22
N ALA A 118 7.87 -15.54 -8.01
CA ALA A 118 8.86 -16.48 -7.49
C ALA A 118 9.07 -17.67 -8.43
N ASP A 119 10.33 -18.03 -8.67
CA ASP A 119 10.69 -19.23 -9.38
C ASP A 119 10.97 -20.38 -8.40
N SER A 120 10.01 -21.28 -8.26
CA SER A 120 10.09 -22.41 -7.32
C SER A 120 11.20 -23.43 -7.65
N ALA A 121 11.83 -23.36 -8.79
CA ALA A 121 13.01 -24.17 -9.12
C ALA A 121 14.27 -23.68 -8.39
N LEU A 122 14.33 -22.41 -8.00
CA LEU A 122 15.45 -21.84 -7.27
C LEU A 122 15.53 -22.36 -5.84
N VAL A 123 16.72 -22.72 -5.39
CA VAL A 123 16.98 -23.21 -4.02
C VAL A 123 16.59 -22.15 -2.96
N THR A 124 16.82 -20.86 -3.24
CA THR A 124 16.40 -19.75 -2.38
C THR A 124 14.90 -19.71 -2.20
N THR A 125 14.13 -19.83 -3.28
CA THR A 125 12.67 -19.88 -3.27
C THR A 125 12.16 -21.12 -2.53
N GLN A 126 12.76 -22.31 -2.75
CA GLN A 126 12.40 -23.52 -2.03
C GLN A 126 12.64 -23.41 -0.51
N LYS A 127 13.75 -22.80 -0.10
CA LYS A 127 14.01 -22.51 1.33
C LYS A 127 12.97 -21.56 1.90
N ALA A 128 12.68 -20.47 1.19
CA ALA A 128 11.69 -19.49 1.62
C ALA A 128 10.29 -20.11 1.77
N ILE A 129 9.85 -20.94 0.84
CA ILE A 129 8.53 -21.58 0.91
C ILE A 129 8.42 -22.49 2.15
N VAL A 130 9.46 -23.29 2.46
CA VAL A 130 9.47 -24.13 3.67
C VAL A 130 9.44 -23.27 4.95
N TYR A 131 10.22 -22.18 4.96
CA TYR A 131 10.23 -21.22 6.07
C TYR A 131 8.86 -20.53 6.24
N ASN A 132 8.27 -20.09 5.14
CA ASN A 132 6.96 -19.43 5.11
C ASN A 132 5.84 -20.36 5.63
N GLU A 133 5.84 -21.65 5.28
CA GLU A 133 4.88 -22.61 5.80
C GLU A 133 5.02 -22.78 7.32
N LEU A 134 6.26 -22.86 7.81
CA LEU A 134 6.55 -22.95 9.25
C LEU A 134 6.06 -21.70 10.00
N ASN A 135 6.36 -20.51 9.49
CA ASN A 135 5.92 -19.24 10.07
C ASN A 135 4.39 -19.09 10.04
N THR A 136 3.73 -19.54 8.98
CA THR A 136 2.26 -19.57 8.92
C THR A 136 1.67 -20.41 10.06
N GLU A 137 2.24 -21.60 10.33
CA GLU A 137 1.78 -22.43 11.43
C GLU A 137 2.13 -21.83 12.81
N PHE A 138 3.28 -21.15 12.94
CA PHE A 138 3.62 -20.38 14.15
C PHE A 138 2.63 -19.26 14.39
N TYR A 139 2.34 -18.43 13.37
CA TYR A 139 1.38 -17.34 13.47
C TYR A 139 0.00 -17.86 13.92
N LYS A 140 -0.52 -18.90 13.27
CA LYS A 140 -1.81 -19.51 13.62
C LYS A 140 -1.86 -20.07 15.04
N LYS A 141 -0.79 -20.71 15.53
CA LYS A 141 -0.80 -21.46 16.79
C LYS A 141 -0.37 -20.66 17.99
N PHE A 142 0.53 -19.67 17.81
CA PHE A 142 1.14 -18.95 18.92
C PHE A 142 0.73 -17.48 18.97
N PHE A 143 0.40 -16.89 17.82
CA PHE A 143 -0.03 -15.50 17.76
C PHE A 143 -1.57 -15.37 17.84
N LEU A 144 -2.34 -16.14 17.06
CA LEU A 144 -3.80 -16.08 17.06
C LEU A 144 -4.39 -16.78 18.28
N ASN A 145 -5.39 -16.15 18.91
CA ASN A 145 -6.25 -16.83 19.87
C ASN A 145 -7.24 -17.78 19.15
N GLU A 146 -8.09 -18.50 19.89
CA GLU A 146 -9.00 -19.49 19.31
C GLU A 146 -10.07 -18.86 18.43
N GLU A 147 -10.63 -17.72 18.84
CA GLU A 147 -11.64 -16.95 18.11
C GLU A 147 -11.09 -16.43 16.77
N GLU A 148 -9.94 -15.75 16.81
CA GLU A 148 -9.23 -15.21 15.64
C GLU A 148 -8.85 -16.33 14.66
N ARG A 149 -8.30 -17.43 15.18
CA ARG A 149 -7.94 -18.60 14.37
C ARG A 149 -9.15 -19.22 13.71
N LYS A 150 -10.25 -19.42 14.45
CA LYS A 150 -11.50 -19.99 13.92
C LYS A 150 -12.09 -19.11 12.82
N ALA A 151 -12.17 -17.78 13.05
CA ALA A 151 -12.65 -16.85 12.04
C ALA A 151 -11.81 -16.89 10.76
N SER A 152 -10.47 -17.01 10.89
CA SER A 152 -9.56 -17.12 9.76
C SER A 152 -9.62 -18.48 9.05
N ASP A 153 -9.72 -19.60 9.79
CA ASP A 153 -9.75 -20.96 9.22
C ASP A 153 -11.11 -21.28 8.58
N GLU A 154 -12.21 -20.70 9.09
CA GLU A 154 -13.55 -20.83 8.50
C GLU A 154 -13.77 -19.82 7.33
N GLY A 155 -12.86 -18.87 7.12
CA GLY A 155 -12.90 -17.93 6.01
C GLY A 155 -13.82 -16.73 6.22
N PHE A 156 -14.17 -16.38 7.44
CA PHE A 156 -14.87 -15.11 7.74
C PHE A 156 -13.94 -13.90 7.57
N ILE A 157 -12.66 -14.06 7.96
CA ILE A 157 -11.62 -13.06 7.70
C ILE A 157 -10.46 -13.71 6.96
N TYR A 158 -9.73 -12.92 6.18
CA TYR A 158 -8.49 -13.36 5.54
C TYR A 158 -7.33 -12.50 6.02
N ILE A 159 -6.42 -13.09 6.77
CA ILE A 159 -5.21 -12.42 7.24
C ILE A 159 -4.15 -12.58 6.17
N HIS A 160 -3.78 -11.48 5.53
CA HIS A 160 -2.73 -11.48 4.50
C HIS A 160 -1.37 -11.77 5.11
N ASP A 161 -0.52 -12.45 4.35
CA ASP A 161 0.91 -12.65 4.64
C ASP A 161 1.21 -13.25 6.03
N LYS A 162 0.40 -14.20 6.50
CA LYS A 162 0.60 -14.90 7.79
C LYS A 162 2.02 -15.45 7.96
N ASN A 163 2.66 -15.79 6.84
CA ASN A 163 4.01 -16.34 6.77
C ASN A 163 5.11 -15.33 7.10
N ALA A 164 4.83 -14.02 7.04
CA ALA A 164 5.84 -12.98 7.18
C ALA A 164 5.54 -11.98 8.31
N ARG A 165 4.30 -11.94 8.82
CA ARG A 165 3.86 -10.99 9.86
C ARG A 165 4.62 -11.08 11.18
N LEU A 166 5.19 -12.25 11.49
CA LEU A 166 6.05 -12.39 12.67
C LEU A 166 7.47 -11.85 12.46
N ASP A 167 7.88 -11.63 11.23
CA ASP A 167 9.26 -11.26 10.90
C ASP A 167 9.43 -9.75 10.74
N THR A 168 8.64 -9.12 9.88
CA THR A 168 8.84 -7.74 9.46
C THR A 168 7.54 -7.07 9.02
N VAL A 169 7.63 -5.93 8.31
CA VAL A 169 6.53 -5.07 7.87
C VAL A 169 6.16 -5.27 6.40
N ASN A 170 5.03 -4.72 5.97
CA ASN A 170 4.46 -4.88 4.63
C ASN A 170 4.98 -3.82 3.64
N CYS A 171 4.11 -3.37 2.70
CA CYS A 171 4.42 -2.40 1.65
C CYS A 171 4.88 -1.05 2.21
N CYS A 172 5.79 -0.38 1.49
CA CYS A 172 6.29 0.92 1.88
C CYS A 172 6.42 1.90 0.69
N VAL A 173 6.38 3.18 1.01
CA VAL A 173 6.90 4.27 0.19
C VAL A 173 8.17 4.76 0.85
N TYR A 174 9.32 4.54 0.23
CA TYR A 174 10.63 4.72 0.84
C TYR A 174 11.14 6.14 0.62
N ASP A 175 11.76 6.74 1.62
CA ASP A 175 12.46 8.02 1.45
C ASP A 175 13.82 7.81 0.78
N MET A 176 13.78 7.54 -0.52
CA MET A 176 14.98 7.31 -1.33
C MET A 176 15.80 8.57 -1.48
N GLU A 177 15.15 9.71 -1.61
CA GLU A 177 15.83 11.00 -1.80
C GLU A 177 16.60 11.41 -0.54
N GLY A 178 15.96 11.38 0.63
CA GLY A 178 16.60 11.67 1.91
C GLY A 178 17.78 10.74 2.18
N LEU A 179 17.59 9.44 1.95
CA LEU A 179 18.63 8.43 2.14
C LEU A 179 19.85 8.68 1.23
N MET A 180 19.64 8.92 -0.08
CA MET A 180 20.73 9.10 -1.04
C MET A 180 21.49 10.40 -0.83
N LYS A 181 20.81 11.49 -0.46
CA LYS A 181 21.43 12.81 -0.18
C LYS A 181 22.14 12.85 1.17
N GLY A 182 21.58 12.20 2.18
CA GLY A 182 22.14 12.17 3.54
C GLY A 182 23.39 11.30 3.67
N GLY A 183 23.53 10.31 2.80
CA GLY A 183 24.44 9.20 2.99
C GLY A 183 23.91 8.22 4.06
N PHE A 184 24.31 6.96 4.01
CA PHE A 184 23.78 5.92 4.89
C PHE A 184 24.74 4.73 4.99
N LYS A 185 24.52 3.88 5.99
CA LYS A 185 25.23 2.61 6.15
C LYS A 185 24.40 1.45 5.62
N MET A 186 24.99 0.61 4.77
CA MET A 186 24.37 -0.61 4.28
C MET A 186 25.35 -1.78 4.39
N GLY A 187 25.00 -2.78 5.18
CA GLY A 187 25.89 -3.87 5.53
C GLY A 187 27.12 -3.37 6.33
N ASN A 188 28.31 -3.55 5.77
CA ASN A 188 29.56 -3.15 6.41
C ASN A 188 30.16 -1.86 5.83
N LEU A 189 29.47 -1.17 4.93
CA LEU A 189 29.97 -0.01 4.21
C LEU A 189 29.11 1.22 4.48
N GLU A 190 29.76 2.38 4.53
CA GLU A 190 29.13 3.69 4.55
C GLU A 190 29.13 4.25 3.12
N TYR A 191 27.98 4.75 2.68
CA TYR A 191 27.76 5.34 1.38
C TYR A 191 27.52 6.84 1.53
N GLY A 192 28.29 7.64 0.79
CA GLY A 192 28.03 9.06 0.65
C GLY A 192 27.09 9.35 -0.53
N GLU A 193 26.70 10.61 -0.66
CA GLU A 193 25.85 11.06 -1.76
C GLU A 193 26.48 10.75 -3.14
N PRO A 194 25.73 10.14 -4.11
CA PRO A 194 26.21 9.91 -5.47
C PRO A 194 26.64 11.21 -6.15
N LYS A 195 27.75 11.16 -6.89
CA LYS A 195 28.27 12.32 -7.63
C LYS A 195 27.90 12.27 -9.12
N THR A 196 27.40 11.14 -9.61
CA THR A 196 27.07 10.90 -11.01
C THR A 196 25.80 10.08 -11.12
N LEU A 197 25.15 10.17 -12.28
CA LEU A 197 23.88 9.51 -12.55
C LEU A 197 23.97 7.98 -12.55
N ASP A 198 25.04 7.43 -13.12
CA ASP A 198 25.29 5.98 -13.14
C ASP A 198 25.42 5.40 -11.74
N VAL A 199 26.19 6.04 -10.86
CA VAL A 199 26.30 5.66 -9.44
C VAL A 199 24.97 5.79 -8.73
N ALA A 200 24.18 6.83 -9.05
CA ALA A 200 22.85 7.01 -8.47
C ALA A 200 21.90 5.87 -8.84
N PHE A 201 21.89 5.42 -10.11
CA PHE A 201 21.12 4.25 -10.52
C PHE A 201 21.55 2.97 -9.79
N ASP A 202 22.84 2.70 -9.70
CA ASP A 202 23.35 1.50 -9.04
C ASP A 202 22.99 1.50 -7.56
N LEU A 203 23.23 2.61 -6.87
CA LEU A 203 22.93 2.74 -5.44
C LEU A 203 21.44 2.60 -5.14
N MET A 204 20.59 3.25 -5.94
CA MET A 204 19.14 3.13 -5.83
C MET A 204 18.66 1.68 -6.01
N CYS A 205 19.24 0.94 -6.96
CA CYS A 205 18.93 -0.47 -7.15
C CYS A 205 19.38 -1.33 -5.98
N ASP A 206 20.54 -1.07 -5.40
CA ASP A 206 21.08 -1.85 -4.27
C ASP A 206 20.28 -1.60 -3.00
N VAL A 207 19.86 -0.36 -2.75
CA VAL A 207 18.92 -0.02 -1.67
C VAL A 207 17.59 -0.75 -1.86
N ALA A 208 17.02 -0.74 -3.07
CA ALA A 208 15.77 -1.42 -3.36
C ALA A 208 15.85 -2.94 -3.15
N MET A 209 16.95 -3.58 -3.55
CA MET A 209 17.18 -5.01 -3.33
C MET A 209 17.34 -5.36 -1.85
N ASN A 210 18.05 -4.52 -1.09
CA ASN A 210 18.22 -4.70 0.36
C ASN A 210 16.89 -4.54 1.09
N ALA A 211 16.15 -3.46 0.80
CA ALA A 211 14.83 -3.20 1.37
C ALA A 211 13.83 -4.33 1.05
N ALA A 212 13.79 -4.83 -0.20
CA ALA A 212 12.95 -5.96 -0.60
C ALA A 212 13.29 -7.26 0.15
N SER A 213 14.53 -7.39 0.66
CA SER A 213 14.93 -8.52 1.50
C SER A 213 14.49 -8.35 2.96
N ALA A 214 14.28 -7.12 3.42
CA ALA A 214 13.94 -6.78 4.80
C ALA A 214 12.44 -6.57 5.05
N GLN A 215 11.57 -6.65 4.03
CA GLN A 215 10.11 -6.51 4.12
C GLN A 215 9.38 -7.52 3.24
N TYR A 216 8.05 -7.71 3.43
CA TYR A 216 7.30 -8.72 2.67
C TYR A 216 6.33 -8.15 1.62
N GLY A 217 6.17 -6.85 1.54
CA GLY A 217 5.31 -6.17 0.57
C GLY A 217 6.08 -5.42 -0.52
N GLY A 218 5.34 -4.60 -1.26
CA GLY A 218 5.88 -3.76 -2.33
C GLY A 218 6.77 -2.64 -1.81
N PHE A 219 7.72 -2.24 -2.64
CA PHE A 219 8.66 -1.14 -2.40
C PHE A 219 8.48 -0.09 -3.50
N THR A 220 8.10 1.12 -3.13
CA THR A 220 7.87 2.21 -4.08
C THR A 220 8.94 3.29 -3.95
N ILE A 221 9.54 3.66 -5.09
CA ILE A 221 10.41 4.83 -5.24
C ILE A 221 9.56 5.95 -5.85
N PRO A 222 9.23 6.99 -5.09
CA PRO A 222 8.40 8.08 -5.60
C PRO A 222 9.20 9.02 -6.52
N GLU A 223 8.53 9.62 -7.51
CA GLU A 223 9.03 10.70 -8.38
C GLU A 223 10.46 10.46 -8.91
N VAL A 224 10.68 9.28 -9.46
CA VAL A 224 12.03 8.85 -9.88
C VAL A 224 12.65 9.75 -10.97
N ASP A 225 11.83 10.43 -11.76
CA ASP A 225 12.24 11.42 -12.75
C ASP A 225 12.89 12.64 -12.10
N LYS A 226 12.32 13.19 -11.03
CA LYS A 226 12.89 14.29 -10.26
C LYS A 226 14.13 13.87 -9.47
N LEU A 227 14.04 12.70 -8.79
CA LEU A 227 15.17 12.15 -8.04
C LEU A 227 16.41 11.97 -8.90
N LEU A 228 16.27 11.26 -10.01
CA LEU A 228 17.38 11.01 -10.93
C LEU A 228 17.74 12.26 -11.77
N GLY A 229 16.76 13.16 -11.99
CA GLY A 229 16.98 14.45 -12.62
C GLY A 229 18.05 15.28 -11.93
N TYR A 230 18.02 15.29 -10.60
CA TYR A 230 19.05 15.94 -9.78
C TYR A 230 20.48 15.39 -10.04
N TYR A 231 20.63 14.08 -10.16
CA TYR A 231 21.93 13.45 -10.47
C TYR A 231 22.28 13.54 -11.97
N ALA A 232 21.28 13.62 -12.83
CA ALA A 232 21.46 13.89 -14.24
C ALA A 232 22.06 15.29 -14.50
N GLU A 233 21.61 16.32 -13.77
CA GLU A 233 22.18 17.68 -13.82
C GLU A 233 23.66 17.64 -13.40
N LYS A 234 24.02 16.95 -12.30
CA LYS A 234 25.43 16.81 -11.88
C LYS A 234 26.29 16.15 -12.96
N SER A 235 25.77 15.11 -13.62
CA SER A 235 26.49 14.44 -14.71
C SER A 235 26.56 15.31 -15.96
N TYR A 236 25.51 16.09 -16.25
CA TYR A 236 25.50 17.04 -17.35
C TYR A 236 26.56 18.13 -17.18
N ASP A 237 26.63 18.74 -16.00
CA ASP A 237 27.65 19.76 -15.68
C ASP A 237 29.06 19.18 -15.84
N ARG A 238 29.30 17.99 -15.32
CA ARG A 238 30.59 17.29 -15.46
C ARG A 238 30.97 17.04 -16.94
N TYR A 239 30.02 16.60 -17.78
CA TYR A 239 30.29 16.37 -19.20
C TYR A 239 30.47 17.66 -19.98
N ASN A 240 29.78 18.73 -19.60
CA ASN A 240 29.97 20.05 -20.16
C ASN A 240 31.38 20.56 -19.86
N ASP A 241 31.86 20.42 -18.63
CA ASP A 241 33.22 20.76 -18.23
C ASP A 241 34.28 19.87 -18.91
N GLU A 242 34.03 18.56 -19.03
CA GLU A 242 34.89 17.64 -19.77
C GLU A 242 35.09 18.10 -21.21
N TYR A 243 34.03 18.48 -21.92
CA TYR A 243 34.14 19.02 -23.28
C TYR A 243 34.96 20.31 -23.33
N ARG A 244 34.77 21.21 -22.38
CA ARG A 244 35.53 22.46 -22.28
C ARG A 244 37.01 22.20 -22.05
N HIS A 245 37.34 21.26 -21.18
CA HIS A 245 38.73 20.84 -20.94
C HIS A 245 39.36 20.25 -22.20
N ILE A 246 38.68 19.36 -22.89
CA ILE A 246 39.15 18.77 -24.14
C ILE A 246 39.43 19.86 -25.19
N CYS A 247 38.51 20.81 -25.36
CA CYS A 247 38.73 21.92 -26.29
C CYS A 247 39.95 22.78 -25.92
N ASN A 248 40.13 23.08 -24.63
CA ASN A 248 41.28 23.84 -24.13
C ASN A 248 42.59 23.10 -24.37
N ASP A 249 42.64 21.81 -24.09
CA ASP A 249 43.83 20.94 -24.27
C ASP A 249 44.21 20.85 -25.76
N LEU A 250 43.22 20.87 -26.64
CA LEU A 250 43.41 20.85 -28.09
C LEU A 250 43.66 22.24 -28.69
N GLY A 251 43.59 23.31 -27.92
CA GLY A 251 43.73 24.68 -28.37
C GLY A 251 42.58 25.15 -29.30
N VAL A 252 41.40 24.58 -29.18
CA VAL A 252 40.19 24.87 -29.97
C VAL A 252 39.26 25.77 -29.18
N THR A 253 38.64 26.76 -29.84
CA THR A 253 37.61 27.60 -29.22
C THR A 253 36.41 26.78 -28.80
N VAL A 254 35.98 26.98 -27.56
CA VAL A 254 34.80 26.29 -27.00
C VAL A 254 33.53 26.80 -27.71
N ASP A 255 32.77 25.87 -28.33
CA ASP A 255 31.44 26.14 -28.85
C ASP A 255 30.43 25.68 -27.81
N SER A 256 29.71 26.60 -27.20
CA SER A 256 28.76 26.30 -26.13
C SER A 256 27.59 25.41 -26.56
N ASN A 257 27.13 25.51 -27.82
CA ASN A 257 26.07 24.64 -28.33
C ASN A 257 26.53 23.19 -28.48
N LYS A 258 27.78 23.02 -28.96
CA LYS A 258 28.38 21.65 -29.04
C LYS A 258 28.71 21.08 -27.68
N ALA A 259 29.05 21.91 -26.71
CA ALA A 259 29.26 21.49 -25.34
C ALA A 259 27.93 20.98 -24.72
N ASP A 260 26.83 21.72 -24.92
CA ASP A 260 25.47 21.30 -24.51
C ASP A 260 25.07 19.98 -25.19
N GLU A 261 25.21 19.90 -26.51
CA GLU A 261 24.88 18.69 -27.28
C GLU A 261 25.71 17.46 -26.81
N TYR A 262 27.00 17.66 -26.58
CA TYR A 262 27.89 16.63 -26.08
C TYR A 262 27.44 16.13 -24.70
N ALA A 263 27.23 17.05 -23.75
CA ALA A 263 26.81 16.70 -22.39
C ALA A 263 25.43 16.03 -22.38
N TYR A 264 24.47 16.57 -23.13
CA TYR A 264 23.14 15.98 -23.24
C TYR A 264 23.13 14.57 -23.81
N ASN A 265 23.89 14.34 -24.88
CA ASN A 265 23.98 13.00 -25.49
C ASN A 265 24.66 11.97 -24.56
N LYS A 266 25.63 12.40 -23.76
CA LYS A 266 26.26 11.56 -22.75
C LYS A 266 25.25 11.19 -21.64
N VAL A 267 24.56 12.19 -21.05
CA VAL A 267 23.53 11.95 -20.04
C VAL A 267 22.40 11.07 -20.57
N LYS A 268 21.93 11.30 -21.80
CA LYS A 268 20.92 10.47 -22.45
C LYS A 268 21.33 8.99 -22.50
N ARG A 269 22.60 8.72 -22.86
CA ARG A 269 23.14 7.37 -22.87
C ARG A 269 23.19 6.78 -21.45
N ASP A 270 23.60 7.56 -20.45
CA ASP A 270 23.68 7.10 -19.07
C ASP A 270 22.27 6.77 -18.53
N VAL A 271 21.24 7.58 -18.85
CA VAL A 271 19.84 7.27 -18.52
C VAL A 271 19.38 5.97 -19.17
N GLU A 272 19.61 5.79 -20.48
CA GLU A 272 19.24 4.56 -21.20
C GLU A 272 19.90 3.31 -20.58
N GLN A 273 21.18 3.38 -20.27
CA GLN A 273 21.90 2.27 -19.63
C GLN A 273 21.45 2.02 -18.19
N GLY A 274 21.20 3.09 -17.43
CA GLY A 274 20.70 3.01 -16.07
C GLY A 274 19.32 2.34 -15.99
N VAL A 275 18.36 2.75 -16.82
CA VAL A 275 17.03 2.15 -16.87
C VAL A 275 17.08 0.69 -17.32
N GLN A 276 17.88 0.37 -18.36
CA GLN A 276 18.08 -1.02 -18.82
C GLN A 276 18.69 -1.89 -17.71
N GLY A 277 19.70 -1.39 -17.00
CA GLY A 277 20.35 -2.08 -15.88
C GLY A 277 19.40 -2.34 -14.72
N MET A 278 18.56 -1.34 -14.36
CA MET A 278 17.52 -1.45 -13.34
C MET A 278 16.49 -2.54 -13.71
N GLU A 279 15.94 -2.48 -14.93
CA GLU A 279 14.96 -3.49 -15.39
C GLU A 279 15.57 -4.89 -15.38
N MET A 280 16.81 -5.04 -15.84
CA MET A 280 17.50 -6.33 -15.84
C MET A 280 17.71 -6.83 -14.39
N LYS A 281 18.19 -6.00 -13.48
CA LYS A 281 18.46 -6.36 -12.08
C LYS A 281 17.17 -6.83 -11.36
N PHE A 282 16.06 -6.08 -11.51
CA PHE A 282 14.80 -6.41 -10.84
C PHE A 282 14.03 -7.61 -11.42
N ASN A 283 14.38 -8.08 -12.63
CA ASN A 283 13.75 -9.24 -13.26
C ASN A 283 14.65 -10.48 -13.33
N SER A 284 15.89 -10.40 -12.87
CA SER A 284 16.85 -11.52 -12.94
C SER A 284 17.49 -11.88 -11.61
N VAL A 285 17.49 -10.98 -10.63
CA VAL A 285 18.10 -11.21 -9.31
C VAL A 285 17.00 -11.37 -8.26
N ALA A 286 16.85 -12.60 -7.75
CA ALA A 286 15.92 -12.85 -6.66
C ALA A 286 16.46 -12.25 -5.34
N SER A 287 15.54 -11.74 -4.51
CA SER A 287 15.85 -11.29 -3.16
C SER A 287 16.28 -12.46 -2.26
N SER A 288 16.80 -12.20 -1.07
CA SER A 288 17.14 -13.23 -0.10
C SER A 288 15.92 -14.04 0.37
N ARG A 289 14.71 -13.50 0.14
CA ARG A 289 13.42 -14.18 0.41
C ARG A 289 12.99 -15.15 -0.68
N GLY A 290 13.75 -15.24 -1.78
CA GLY A 290 13.51 -16.18 -2.87
C GLY A 290 12.49 -15.73 -3.91
N ASP A 291 12.06 -14.46 -3.88
CA ASP A 291 11.22 -13.80 -4.87
C ASP A 291 11.97 -12.66 -5.59
N TYR A 292 11.49 -12.26 -6.76
CA TYR A 292 11.96 -11.04 -7.40
C TYR A 292 11.43 -9.82 -6.65
N PRO A 293 12.21 -8.71 -6.54
CA PRO A 293 11.79 -7.55 -5.77
C PRO A 293 10.53 -6.92 -6.36
N PHE A 294 9.48 -6.83 -5.55
CA PHE A 294 8.22 -6.20 -5.95
C PHE A 294 8.34 -4.68 -5.89
N THR A 295 9.07 -4.12 -6.86
CA THR A 295 9.38 -2.69 -6.93
C THR A 295 8.43 -1.94 -7.83
N ALA A 296 8.13 -0.69 -7.46
CA ALA A 296 7.39 0.27 -8.26
C ALA A 296 8.16 1.60 -8.33
N VAL A 297 7.98 2.33 -9.42
CA VAL A 297 8.46 3.70 -9.58
C VAL A 297 7.31 4.58 -10.04
N THR A 298 7.26 5.81 -9.55
CA THR A 298 6.34 6.83 -10.04
C THR A 298 7.08 7.94 -10.75
N PHE A 299 6.51 8.53 -11.80
CA PHE A 299 7.10 9.57 -12.63
C PHE A 299 6.03 10.30 -13.44
N GLY A 300 6.43 11.32 -14.20
CA GLY A 300 5.57 12.07 -15.13
C GLY A 300 5.40 13.55 -14.75
N LEU A 301 5.83 13.96 -13.55
CA LEU A 301 5.68 15.35 -13.07
C LEU A 301 6.94 16.19 -13.20
N GLY A 302 8.04 15.61 -13.61
CA GLY A 302 9.26 16.35 -13.90
C GLY A 302 9.10 17.18 -15.19
N THR A 303 9.31 18.51 -15.10
CA THR A 303 9.15 19.44 -16.23
C THR A 303 10.49 19.88 -16.82
N LYS A 304 11.59 19.73 -16.08
CA LYS A 304 12.92 20.10 -16.60
C LYS A 304 13.38 19.15 -17.71
N ARG A 305 14.23 19.65 -18.61
CA ARG A 305 14.77 18.92 -19.77
C ARG A 305 15.31 17.53 -19.44
N LEU A 306 16.04 17.37 -18.33
CA LEU A 306 16.61 16.08 -17.94
C LEU A 306 15.61 15.21 -17.17
N GLU A 307 14.66 15.79 -16.45
CA GLU A 307 13.58 15.06 -15.80
C GLU A 307 12.63 14.42 -16.84
N THR A 308 12.23 15.19 -17.88
CA THR A 308 11.41 14.69 -18.99
C THR A 308 12.16 13.63 -19.81
N LEU A 309 13.49 13.79 -19.99
CA LEU A 309 14.33 12.76 -20.63
C LEU A 309 14.28 11.44 -19.85
N ILE A 310 14.32 11.48 -18.53
CA ILE A 310 14.24 10.27 -17.69
C ILE A 310 12.87 9.62 -17.85
N SER A 311 11.77 10.38 -17.71
CA SER A 311 10.41 9.88 -17.89
C SER A 311 10.20 9.21 -19.25
N SER A 312 10.59 9.88 -20.33
CA SER A 312 10.50 9.35 -21.70
C SER A 312 11.37 8.10 -21.90
N THR A 313 12.57 8.06 -21.27
CA THR A 313 13.46 6.91 -21.38
C THR A 313 12.91 5.67 -20.66
N PHE A 314 12.26 5.82 -19.50
CA PHE A 314 11.55 4.70 -18.87
C PHE A 314 10.49 4.10 -19.79
N LEU A 315 9.69 4.95 -20.44
CA LEU A 315 8.67 4.52 -21.40
C LEU A 315 9.27 3.84 -22.63
N LYS A 316 10.33 4.42 -23.21
CA LYS A 316 11.04 3.90 -24.37
C LYS A 316 11.64 2.52 -24.11
N VAL A 317 12.43 2.38 -23.03
CA VAL A 317 13.12 1.14 -22.68
C VAL A 317 12.11 0.03 -22.38
N ARG A 318 11.04 0.32 -21.62
CA ARG A 318 9.96 -0.62 -21.37
C ARG A 318 9.28 -1.09 -22.65
N LYS A 319 8.98 -0.18 -23.57
CA LYS A 319 8.35 -0.48 -24.88
C LYS A 319 9.25 -1.33 -25.76
N GLU A 320 10.57 -1.08 -25.77
CA GLU A 320 11.55 -1.89 -26.52
C GLU A 320 11.72 -3.30 -25.92
N GLY A 321 11.52 -3.43 -24.62
CA GLY A 321 11.70 -4.68 -23.89
C GLY A 321 13.15 -5.13 -23.74
N GLN A 322 13.35 -6.21 -23.00
CA GLN A 322 14.66 -6.83 -22.70
C GLN A 322 14.81 -8.17 -23.41
N GLY A 323 16.02 -8.51 -23.81
CA GLY A 323 16.35 -9.78 -24.41
C GLY A 323 17.27 -9.66 -25.62
N LYS A 324 17.46 -10.77 -26.34
CA LYS A 324 18.25 -10.83 -27.59
C LYS A 324 17.50 -10.11 -28.71
N GLU A 325 18.24 -9.59 -29.67
CA GLU A 325 17.66 -9.00 -30.88
C GLU A 325 16.69 -10.00 -31.56
N GLY A 326 15.53 -9.52 -31.94
CA GLY A 326 14.41 -10.32 -32.48
C GLY A 326 13.59 -11.12 -31.44
N PHE A 327 14.00 -11.12 -30.16
CA PHE A 327 13.33 -11.82 -29.07
C PHE A 327 13.15 -10.94 -27.83
N LYS A 328 13.19 -9.62 -27.99
CA LYS A 328 12.93 -8.68 -26.91
C LYS A 328 11.47 -8.78 -26.48
N ARG A 329 11.23 -8.72 -25.17
CA ARG A 329 9.90 -8.72 -24.55
C ARG A 329 9.82 -7.76 -23.38
N PRO A 330 8.64 -7.21 -23.04
CA PRO A 330 8.47 -6.41 -21.86
C PRO A 330 8.80 -7.21 -20.59
N VAL A 331 9.33 -6.53 -19.61
CA VAL A 331 9.63 -7.08 -18.28
C VAL A 331 8.55 -6.63 -17.28
N LEU A 332 8.45 -7.33 -16.13
CA LEU A 332 7.41 -7.06 -15.14
C LEU A 332 7.79 -5.93 -14.16
N PHE A 333 9.08 -5.84 -13.78
CA PHE A 333 9.57 -4.92 -12.74
C PHE A 333 10.66 -3.97 -13.27
N PRO A 334 10.73 -2.73 -12.73
CA PRO A 334 9.80 -2.16 -11.76
C PRO A 334 8.42 -1.96 -12.38
N LYS A 335 7.36 -1.99 -11.57
CA LYS A 335 6.05 -1.51 -11.98
C LYS A 335 6.17 -0.01 -12.30
N LEU A 336 5.70 0.40 -13.47
CA LEU A 336 5.68 1.80 -13.88
C LEU A 336 4.32 2.42 -13.56
N SER A 337 4.32 3.57 -12.90
CA SER A 337 3.10 4.35 -12.61
C SER A 337 3.30 5.79 -13.04
N PHE A 338 2.47 6.24 -13.96
CA PHE A 338 2.50 7.56 -14.55
C PHE A 338 1.49 8.47 -13.84
N PHE A 339 1.94 9.61 -13.32
CA PHE A 339 1.05 10.62 -12.80
C PHE A 339 0.47 11.45 -13.95
N TYR A 340 -0.86 11.54 -14.00
CA TYR A 340 -1.57 12.37 -14.95
C TYR A 340 -2.13 13.61 -14.28
N ASP A 341 -1.62 14.76 -14.67
CA ASP A 341 -2.11 16.10 -14.30
C ASP A 341 -2.65 16.78 -15.56
N GLU A 342 -3.91 17.23 -15.56
CA GLU A 342 -4.55 17.86 -16.72
C GLU A 342 -3.82 19.14 -17.16
N GLU A 343 -3.25 19.89 -16.21
CA GLU A 343 -2.52 21.13 -16.49
C GLU A 343 -1.15 20.90 -17.14
N LEU A 344 -0.56 19.72 -16.96
CA LEU A 344 0.70 19.33 -17.60
C LEU A 344 0.50 18.49 -18.87
N HIS A 345 -0.46 17.55 -18.83
CA HIS A 345 -0.61 16.48 -19.81
C HIS A 345 -1.87 16.58 -20.67
N GLY A 346 -2.76 17.56 -20.38
CA GLY A 346 -3.98 17.81 -21.12
C GLY A 346 -3.73 18.25 -22.57
N GLU A 347 -4.79 18.37 -23.35
CA GLU A 347 -4.71 18.80 -24.76
C GLU A 347 -4.09 20.20 -24.88
N GLY A 348 -3.04 20.33 -25.70
CA GLY A 348 -2.28 21.57 -25.90
C GLY A 348 -1.35 21.97 -24.74
N LYS A 349 -1.16 21.15 -23.73
CA LYS A 349 -0.27 21.41 -22.60
C LYS A 349 1.18 20.97 -22.87
N GLU A 350 2.11 21.44 -22.02
CA GLU A 350 3.55 21.30 -22.21
C GLU A 350 4.01 19.82 -22.32
N LEU A 351 3.44 18.93 -21.53
CA LEU A 351 3.79 17.51 -21.46
C LEU A 351 2.74 16.58 -22.10
N GLU A 352 1.82 17.09 -22.92
CA GLU A 352 0.88 16.26 -23.70
C GLU A 352 1.60 15.14 -24.46
N TRP A 353 2.74 15.46 -25.08
CA TRP A 353 3.58 14.49 -25.81
C TRP A 353 4.06 13.33 -24.93
N LEU A 354 4.38 13.59 -23.65
CA LEU A 354 4.84 12.57 -22.70
C LEU A 354 3.69 11.63 -22.31
N PHE A 355 2.49 12.17 -22.12
CA PHE A 355 1.29 11.36 -21.92
C PHE A 355 0.99 10.48 -23.14
N GLU A 356 1.15 11.01 -24.35
CA GLU A 356 1.02 10.23 -25.60
C GLU A 356 2.04 9.08 -25.69
N GLU A 357 3.28 9.30 -25.24
CA GLU A 357 4.28 8.23 -25.12
C GLU A 357 3.90 7.20 -24.06
N ALA A 358 3.31 7.63 -22.93
CA ALA A 358 2.82 6.74 -21.89
C ALA A 358 1.66 5.85 -22.38
N ILE A 359 0.69 6.42 -23.14
CA ILE A 359 -0.39 5.67 -23.78
C ILE A 359 0.16 4.67 -24.81
N ASP A 360 1.12 5.09 -25.66
CA ASP A 360 1.75 4.18 -26.64
C ASP A 360 2.50 3.03 -25.95
N CYS A 361 3.20 3.31 -24.87
CA CYS A 361 3.87 2.29 -24.07
C CYS A 361 2.87 1.32 -23.42
N SER A 362 1.84 1.86 -22.78
CA SER A 362 0.80 1.05 -22.11
C SER A 362 0.01 0.19 -23.09
N SER A 363 -0.25 0.68 -24.30
CA SER A 363 -0.91 -0.09 -25.37
C SER A 363 -0.13 -1.33 -25.81
N LYS A 364 1.17 -1.42 -25.54
CA LYS A 364 2.06 -2.51 -25.95
C LYS A 364 2.55 -3.37 -24.79
N THR A 365 2.54 -2.85 -23.58
CA THR A 365 3.17 -3.50 -22.42
C THR A 365 2.27 -3.59 -21.19
N MET A 366 1.07 -3.01 -21.23
CA MET A 366 0.16 -2.79 -20.11
C MET A 366 0.76 -1.90 -18.97
N TYR A 367 1.92 -1.32 -19.17
CA TYR A 367 2.55 -0.32 -18.31
C TYR A 367 2.91 0.94 -19.13
N PRO A 368 2.87 2.14 -18.54
CA PRO A 368 2.56 2.41 -17.14
C PRO A 368 1.09 2.25 -16.77
N ASP A 369 0.80 2.05 -15.48
CA ASP A 369 -0.49 2.37 -14.89
C ASP A 369 -0.62 3.89 -14.76
N PHE A 370 -1.85 4.42 -14.75
CA PHE A 370 -2.10 5.85 -14.68
C PHE A 370 -2.72 6.22 -13.34
N ILE A 371 -2.17 7.25 -12.70
CA ILE A 371 -2.67 7.79 -11.43
C ILE A 371 -3.21 9.19 -11.71
N SER A 372 -4.52 9.35 -11.55
CA SER A 372 -5.15 10.64 -11.75
C SER A 372 -4.76 11.63 -10.64
N LEU A 373 -4.33 12.80 -11.07
CA LEU A 373 -4.19 13.98 -10.22
C LEU A 373 -5.25 15.05 -10.55
N VAL A 374 -6.30 14.67 -11.31
CA VAL A 374 -7.37 15.54 -11.78
C VAL A 374 -8.51 15.64 -10.78
N SER A 375 -8.94 14.55 -10.18
CA SER A 375 -10.06 14.51 -9.24
C SER A 375 -9.95 13.32 -8.28
N GLY A 376 -10.87 13.25 -7.32
CA GLY A 376 -10.93 12.17 -6.35
C GLY A 376 -9.79 12.17 -5.35
N TYR A 377 -9.64 11.06 -4.62
CA TYR A 377 -8.72 10.93 -3.49
C TYR A 377 -7.26 11.32 -3.83
N ALA A 378 -6.75 11.03 -5.02
CA ALA A 378 -5.41 11.38 -5.47
C ALA A 378 -5.32 12.79 -6.08
N GLY A 379 -6.31 13.18 -6.86
CA GLY A 379 -6.36 14.48 -7.51
C GLY A 379 -6.57 15.62 -6.52
N ASP A 380 -7.57 15.50 -5.66
CA ASP A 380 -7.88 16.53 -4.66
C ASP A 380 -6.69 16.82 -3.76
N ALA A 381 -5.86 15.83 -3.57
CA ALA A 381 -4.65 15.91 -2.81
C ALA A 381 -3.49 16.58 -3.53
N TYR A 382 -3.21 16.17 -4.75
CA TYR A 382 -2.20 16.81 -5.59
C TYR A 382 -2.57 18.25 -5.91
N LYS A 383 -3.87 18.51 -6.05
CA LYS A 383 -4.40 19.86 -6.21
C LYS A 383 -4.03 20.80 -5.06
N LYS A 384 -4.05 20.32 -3.83
CA LYS A 384 -3.74 21.10 -2.62
C LYS A 384 -2.24 21.25 -2.35
N TYR A 385 -1.44 20.20 -2.51
CA TYR A 385 -0.07 20.18 -1.99
C TYR A 385 1.00 20.07 -3.07
N LYS A 386 0.60 19.93 -4.35
CA LYS A 386 1.53 19.67 -5.48
C LYS A 386 2.56 18.58 -5.20
N THR A 387 2.27 17.75 -4.19
CA THR A 387 3.05 16.58 -3.85
C THR A 387 2.21 15.36 -4.18
N PRO A 388 2.58 14.58 -5.20
CA PRO A 388 1.76 13.47 -5.65
C PRO A 388 1.76 12.36 -4.60
N ILE A 389 0.57 11.97 -4.16
CA ILE A 389 0.30 10.81 -3.28
C ILE A 389 1.17 10.70 -2.00
N SER A 390 1.86 11.77 -1.62
CA SER A 390 2.53 11.91 -0.32
C SER A 390 2.02 13.20 0.27
N ARG A 391 1.10 13.42 1.13
CA ARG A 391 0.12 14.48 1.06
C ARG A 391 -0.36 15.04 2.37
N MET A 392 -0.77 16.32 2.39
CA MET A 392 -1.73 17.12 3.14
C MET A 392 -1.22 18.35 3.90
N GLY A 393 -2.07 19.40 4.16
CA GLY A 393 -1.88 20.53 5.06
C GLY A 393 -3.07 21.50 5.08
N CYS A 394 -3.36 22.18 6.21
CA CYS A 394 -4.49 23.10 6.43
C CYS A 394 -4.06 24.46 7.01
N VAL A 395 -4.89 25.55 6.94
CA VAL A 395 -4.64 26.89 7.49
C VAL A 395 -5.51 27.25 8.70
N ASP A 396 -5.06 28.23 9.53
CA ASP A 396 -5.74 28.70 10.76
C ASP A 396 -7.06 29.41 10.47
N LYS A 397 -8.06 29.25 11.34
CA LYS A 397 -9.39 29.87 11.28
C LYS A 397 -9.38 31.40 11.19
N TYR A 398 -8.35 32.07 11.66
CA TYR A 398 -8.21 33.54 11.59
C TYR A 398 -7.47 34.03 10.33
N GLU A 399 -7.01 33.10 9.48
CA GLU A 399 -6.43 33.50 8.20
C GLU A 399 -7.53 33.89 7.21
N THR A 400 -7.27 34.86 6.32
CA THR A 400 -8.29 35.50 5.50
C THR A 400 -8.32 34.94 4.08
N ILE A 401 -9.52 34.69 3.57
CA ILE A 401 -9.79 34.36 2.17
C ILE A 401 -10.80 35.34 1.58
N SER A 402 -10.77 35.51 0.26
CA SER A 402 -11.76 36.31 -0.46
C SER A 402 -12.67 35.40 -1.27
N ILE A 403 -13.98 35.47 -1.02
CA ILE A 403 -14.99 34.73 -1.79
C ILE A 403 -16.01 35.69 -2.43
N ARG A 404 -16.68 35.24 -3.49
CA ARG A 404 -17.90 35.87 -4.03
C ARG A 404 -18.98 34.82 -4.27
N ILE A 405 -20.22 35.18 -4.01
CA ILE A 405 -21.38 34.30 -4.12
C ILE A 405 -22.23 34.72 -5.31
N LYS A 406 -22.43 33.83 -6.32
CA LYS A 406 -23.28 34.07 -7.51
C LYS A 406 -22.98 35.41 -8.24
N GLY A 407 -21.72 35.84 -8.20
CA GLY A 407 -21.24 37.03 -8.92
C GLY A 407 -21.61 38.39 -8.30
N SER A 408 -22.17 38.44 -7.06
CA SER A 408 -22.78 39.70 -6.60
C SER A 408 -22.12 40.37 -5.40
N CYS A 409 -21.37 39.72 -4.56
CA CYS A 409 -20.65 40.32 -3.43
C CYS A 409 -19.29 39.70 -3.25
N VAL A 410 -18.27 40.53 -3.00
CA VAL A 410 -16.95 40.10 -2.57
C VAL A 410 -16.89 40.21 -1.05
N GLU A 411 -16.69 39.13 -0.35
CA GLU A 411 -16.45 39.09 1.09
C GLU A 411 -14.99 38.67 1.30
N THR A 412 -14.22 39.46 2.03
CA THR A 412 -12.87 39.11 2.47
C THR A 412 -12.87 39.11 3.98
N SER A 413 -12.81 37.95 4.56
CA SER A 413 -12.87 37.77 6.00
C SER A 413 -12.09 36.52 6.45
N SER A 414 -12.01 36.25 7.75
CA SER A 414 -11.38 35.04 8.26
C SER A 414 -12.13 33.78 7.79
N PHE A 415 -11.44 32.65 7.77
CA PHE A 415 -12.07 31.36 7.48
C PHE A 415 -13.26 31.08 8.40
N ASP A 416 -13.15 31.42 9.68
CA ASP A 416 -14.24 31.21 10.66
C ASP A 416 -15.45 32.09 10.34
N ASP A 417 -15.26 33.37 9.98
CA ASP A 417 -16.36 34.26 9.59
C ASP A 417 -17.02 33.82 8.28
N ILE A 418 -16.23 33.42 7.30
CA ILE A 418 -16.70 32.88 6.01
C ILE A 418 -17.47 31.55 6.22
N TRP A 419 -16.96 30.66 7.06
CA TRP A 419 -17.68 29.46 7.45
C TRP A 419 -19.03 29.78 8.06
N ASN A 420 -19.07 30.71 9.02
CA ASN A 420 -20.29 31.10 9.66
C ASN A 420 -21.29 31.72 8.66
N LEU A 421 -20.80 32.55 7.72
CA LEU A 421 -21.65 33.09 6.65
C LEU A 421 -22.24 31.98 5.77
N LEU A 422 -21.40 31.08 5.28
CA LEU A 422 -21.79 29.99 4.37
C LEU A 422 -22.71 28.96 5.08
N SER A 423 -22.52 28.73 6.36
CA SER A 423 -23.37 27.82 7.15
C SER A 423 -24.83 28.31 7.32
N HIS A 424 -25.11 29.62 7.12
CA HIS A 424 -26.44 30.16 7.06
C HIS A 424 -27.12 30.05 5.69
N ILE A 425 -26.31 29.86 4.63
CA ILE A 425 -26.79 29.81 3.25
C ILE A 425 -26.89 28.35 2.75
N TYR A 426 -25.95 27.50 3.15
CA TYR A 426 -25.81 26.12 2.71
C TYR A 426 -25.93 25.15 3.91
N VAL A 427 -26.19 23.91 3.61
CA VAL A 427 -26.33 22.85 4.65
C VAL A 427 -24.95 22.45 5.16
N VAL A 428 -24.71 22.59 6.44
CA VAL A 428 -23.54 22.04 7.12
C VAL A 428 -23.70 20.53 7.24
N LYS A 429 -22.72 19.80 6.80
CA LYS A 429 -22.65 18.35 6.86
C LYS A 429 -21.46 17.95 7.74
N ASN A 430 -21.52 16.77 8.33
CA ASN A 430 -20.36 16.22 9.04
C ASN A 430 -19.37 15.62 8.07
N GLN A 431 -18.10 15.81 8.31
CA GLN A 431 -17.05 15.16 7.50
C GLN A 431 -17.11 13.64 7.58
N THR A 432 -17.70 13.09 8.64
CA THR A 432 -18.03 11.67 8.75
C THR A 432 -18.90 11.15 7.60
N ASP A 433 -19.75 12.01 7.02
CA ASP A 433 -20.58 11.68 5.84
C ASP A 433 -19.74 11.52 4.56
N LEU A 434 -18.48 11.97 4.57
CA LEU A 434 -17.48 11.82 3.52
C LEU A 434 -16.39 10.80 3.86
N GLY A 435 -16.50 10.13 5.03
CA GLY A 435 -15.53 9.16 5.50
C GLY A 435 -14.33 9.75 6.25
N TYR A 436 -14.46 10.95 6.83
CA TYR A 436 -13.45 11.57 7.70
C TYR A 436 -13.77 11.31 9.19
N ALA A 437 -12.74 11.33 10.02
CA ALA A 437 -12.86 10.98 11.44
C ALA A 437 -13.74 11.98 12.23
N SER A 438 -13.56 13.27 12.00
CA SER A 438 -14.31 14.35 12.66
C SER A 438 -14.25 15.62 11.83
N GLY A 439 -14.99 16.66 12.25
CA GLY A 439 -15.07 17.93 11.56
C GLY A 439 -16.34 18.08 10.72
N GLN A 440 -16.46 19.22 10.03
CA GLN A 440 -17.64 19.60 9.26
C GLN A 440 -17.25 20.11 7.87
N TYR A 441 -18.19 20.07 6.93
CA TYR A 441 -17.99 20.65 5.59
C TYR A 441 -19.31 21.22 5.04
N ILE A 442 -19.15 22.09 4.05
CA ILE A 442 -20.27 22.66 3.29
C ILE A 442 -19.95 22.51 1.80
N ASP A 443 -20.79 21.80 1.05
CA ASP A 443 -20.73 21.80 -0.42
C ASP A 443 -21.30 23.10 -0.97
N LEU A 444 -20.59 23.72 -1.90
CA LEU A 444 -20.86 25.07 -2.39
C LEU A 444 -21.28 25.05 -3.87
N ASP A 445 -22.33 25.81 -4.20
CA ASP A 445 -22.74 26.04 -5.57
C ASP A 445 -22.84 27.54 -5.88
N GLY A 446 -22.13 27.98 -6.93
CA GLY A 446 -22.06 29.38 -7.32
C GLY A 446 -21.20 30.25 -6.38
N VAL A 447 -20.26 29.65 -5.65
CA VAL A 447 -19.23 30.35 -4.87
C VAL A 447 -17.91 30.30 -5.62
N GLU A 448 -17.22 31.42 -5.68
CA GLU A 448 -15.89 31.56 -6.29
C GLU A 448 -14.92 32.16 -5.26
N ILE A 449 -13.66 31.73 -5.31
CA ILE A 449 -12.57 32.19 -4.45
C ILE A 449 -11.46 32.80 -5.31
N LEU A 450 -10.68 33.72 -4.75
CA LEU A 450 -9.59 34.37 -5.46
C LEU A 450 -8.35 33.46 -5.53
N ASP A 451 -7.82 33.24 -6.74
CA ASP A 451 -6.58 32.48 -6.98
C ASP A 451 -5.33 33.39 -7.00
N VAL A 452 -4.17 32.75 -7.11
CA VAL A 452 -2.85 33.43 -7.13
C VAL A 452 -2.65 34.42 -8.30
N ASN A 453 -3.41 34.26 -9.37
CA ASN A 453 -3.35 35.13 -10.56
C ASN A 453 -4.42 36.23 -10.52
N ASN A 454 -4.97 36.52 -9.36
CA ASN A 454 -6.09 37.44 -9.18
C ASN A 454 -7.33 37.11 -10.02
N LYS A 455 -7.53 35.81 -10.33
CA LYS A 455 -8.72 35.30 -11.01
C LYS A 455 -9.70 34.71 -10.01
N TRP A 456 -10.98 34.95 -10.25
CA TRP A 456 -12.06 34.29 -9.52
C TRP A 456 -12.28 32.90 -10.10
N VAL A 457 -12.04 31.87 -9.28
CA VAL A 457 -12.19 30.46 -9.63
C VAL A 457 -13.24 29.81 -8.78
N ARG A 458 -13.89 28.78 -9.29
CA ARG A 458 -14.96 28.11 -8.59
C ARG A 458 -14.47 27.41 -7.32
N CYS A 459 -15.16 27.64 -6.20
CA CYS A 459 -14.97 26.94 -4.94
C CYS A 459 -16.11 25.92 -4.76
N TYR A 460 -15.75 24.64 -4.66
CA TYR A 460 -16.71 23.53 -4.58
C TYR A 460 -17.11 23.17 -3.15
N ARG A 461 -16.21 23.40 -2.20
CA ARG A 461 -16.37 22.98 -0.81
C ARG A 461 -15.50 23.83 0.12
N ILE A 462 -16.00 24.08 1.33
CA ILE A 462 -15.22 24.56 2.48
C ILE A 462 -15.30 23.53 3.60
N ILE A 463 -14.19 23.30 4.28
CA ILE A 463 -13.99 22.27 5.31
C ILE A 463 -13.56 22.96 6.59
N ARG A 464 -14.06 22.49 7.76
CA ARG A 464 -13.61 22.88 9.09
C ARG A 464 -13.26 21.64 9.89
N ASN A 465 -12.01 21.55 10.34
CA ASN A 465 -11.50 20.45 11.14
C ASN A 465 -11.54 20.78 12.63
N GLU A 466 -11.41 19.77 13.50
CA GLU A 466 -11.37 19.93 14.95
C GLU A 466 -10.14 20.74 15.42
N PRO A 467 -10.21 21.36 16.63
CA PRO A 467 -9.09 22.17 17.12
C PRO A 467 -7.78 21.42 17.32
N SER A 468 -6.67 22.02 16.89
CA SER A 468 -5.29 21.51 17.05
C SER A 468 -4.42 22.49 17.87
N ASN A 469 -3.26 22.05 18.38
CA ASN A 469 -2.36 22.83 19.25
C ASN A 469 -0.93 23.01 18.72
N ASP A 470 -0.61 22.62 17.49
CA ASP A 470 0.77 22.71 16.98
C ASP A 470 0.91 23.68 15.78
N TRP A 471 0.90 24.95 16.07
CA TRP A 471 0.84 26.06 15.14
C TRP A 471 2.16 26.80 15.00
N TYR A 472 2.47 27.23 13.76
CA TYR A 472 3.59 28.11 13.41
C TYR A 472 3.09 29.44 12.87
N ILE A 473 3.90 30.47 13.02
CA ILE A 473 3.66 31.76 12.40
C ILE A 473 4.88 32.13 11.55
N VAL A 474 4.66 32.30 10.27
CA VAL A 474 5.64 32.78 9.30
C VAL A 474 5.43 34.27 9.10
N ARG A 475 6.48 35.08 9.30
CA ARG A 475 6.46 36.54 9.16
C ARG A 475 7.39 36.96 8.05
N PHE A 476 6.97 37.92 7.28
CA PHE A 476 7.70 38.45 6.14
C PHE A 476 8.36 39.80 6.47
N TYR A 477 9.33 40.24 5.67
CA TYR A 477 9.90 41.59 5.77
C TYR A 477 8.87 42.65 5.44
N ASP A 478 7.88 42.36 4.62
CA ASP A 478 6.66 43.14 4.55
C ASP A 478 5.86 42.90 5.83
N ASN A 479 5.79 43.91 6.70
CA ASN A 479 5.18 43.83 8.03
C ASN A 479 3.66 43.58 7.99
N ASN A 480 3.01 43.65 6.81
CA ASN A 480 1.59 43.40 6.64
C ASN A 480 1.32 41.94 6.30
N LEU A 481 2.34 41.19 5.85
CA LEU A 481 2.20 39.78 5.51
C LEU A 481 2.66 38.87 6.67
N LYS A 482 1.79 37.98 7.07
CA LYS A 482 2.05 36.87 8.01
C LYS A 482 1.02 35.80 7.75
N LEU A 483 1.39 34.54 7.96
CA LEU A 483 0.45 33.40 7.92
C LEU A 483 0.64 32.55 9.17
N ARG A 484 -0.45 32.19 9.82
CA ARG A 484 -0.45 31.14 10.82
C ARG A 484 -0.83 29.82 10.16
N CYS A 485 -0.01 28.83 10.38
CA CYS A 485 -0.03 27.63 9.61
C CYS A 485 0.54 26.45 10.42
N THR A 486 0.23 25.24 10.02
CA THR A 486 0.84 24.04 10.60
C THR A 486 2.26 23.83 10.08
N ALA A 487 3.04 22.97 10.72
CA ALA A 487 4.43 22.71 10.40
C ALA A 487 4.66 22.24 8.95
N ASP A 488 3.71 21.54 8.42
CA ASP A 488 3.74 20.90 7.10
C ASP A 488 2.96 21.65 6.02
N HIS A 489 2.49 22.88 6.27
CA HIS A 489 1.95 23.72 5.22
C HIS A 489 2.98 23.94 4.11
N VAL A 490 2.53 23.70 2.87
CA VAL A 490 3.38 23.76 1.70
C VAL A 490 3.49 25.17 1.15
N TRP A 491 4.72 25.57 0.93
CA TRP A 491 5.09 26.86 0.43
C TRP A 491 5.77 26.75 -0.93
N THR A 492 5.39 27.61 -1.87
CA THR A 492 6.16 27.80 -3.11
C THR A 492 7.16 28.93 -2.88
N ILE A 493 8.45 28.61 -2.86
CA ILE A 493 9.52 29.54 -2.56
C ILE A 493 10.56 29.66 -3.68
N SER A 494 11.39 30.72 -3.63
CA SER A 494 12.63 30.83 -4.39
C SER A 494 13.79 31.13 -3.45
N ARG A 495 14.92 30.43 -3.57
CA ARG A 495 16.17 30.63 -2.79
C ARG A 495 17.27 31.35 -3.56
N LYS A 496 17.09 31.51 -4.87
CA LYS A 496 18.01 32.28 -5.74
C LYS A 496 17.29 33.51 -6.29
N LYS A 497 18.01 34.57 -6.57
CA LYS A 497 17.46 35.79 -7.23
C LYS A 497 16.86 35.53 -8.64
N ASP A 498 16.77 34.29 -9.04
CA ASP A 498 16.23 33.83 -10.32
C ASP A 498 14.80 33.34 -10.08
N THR A 499 13.84 34.12 -10.56
CA THR A 499 12.39 33.88 -10.38
C THR A 499 11.88 32.64 -11.11
N ASP A 500 12.69 32.01 -11.95
CA ASP A 500 12.32 30.82 -12.73
C ASP A 500 12.55 29.49 -11.97
N HIS A 501 13.21 29.54 -10.79
CA HIS A 501 13.46 28.34 -9.96
C HIS A 501 12.59 28.38 -8.71
N LYS A 502 11.35 27.89 -8.84
CA LYS A 502 10.42 27.73 -7.72
C LYS A 502 10.68 26.38 -7.02
N LEU A 503 10.80 26.40 -5.70
CA LEU A 503 10.89 25.21 -4.84
C LEU A 503 9.60 25.10 -4.04
N VAL A 504 9.14 23.87 -3.80
CA VAL A 504 8.01 23.59 -2.93
C VAL A 504 8.57 22.97 -1.66
N VAL A 505 8.31 23.59 -0.51
CA VAL A 505 8.86 23.19 0.79
C VAL A 505 7.78 23.27 1.87
N SER A 506 7.94 22.49 2.95
CA SER A 506 7.08 22.60 4.14
C SER A 506 7.46 23.79 5.03
N THR A 507 6.61 24.15 6.00
CA THR A 507 6.92 25.21 6.97
C THR A 507 8.21 24.92 7.74
N LEU A 508 8.50 23.67 8.06
CA LEU A 508 9.73 23.27 8.76
C LEU A 508 11.00 23.42 7.91
N GLU A 509 10.86 23.36 6.60
CA GLU A 509 11.99 23.49 5.66
C GLU A 509 12.23 24.93 5.21
N LEU A 510 11.33 25.85 5.56
CA LEU A 510 11.51 27.27 5.31
C LEU A 510 12.73 27.79 6.06
N GLN A 511 13.41 28.74 5.42
CA GLN A 511 14.56 29.42 6.00
C GLN A 511 14.32 30.95 6.03
N ASP A 512 14.88 31.59 7.02
CA ASP A 512 14.89 33.04 7.05
C ASP A 512 15.56 33.58 5.78
N GLY A 513 14.82 34.40 5.02
CA GLY A 513 15.28 34.96 3.76
C GLY A 513 14.80 34.23 2.50
N ASP A 514 14.04 33.14 2.60
CA ASP A 514 13.35 32.54 1.47
C ASP A 514 12.33 33.54 0.88
N ASP A 515 12.17 33.53 -0.43
CA ASP A 515 11.19 34.36 -1.17
C ASP A 515 9.94 33.48 -1.47
N VAL A 516 8.79 33.80 -0.87
CA VAL A 516 7.52 33.07 -1.02
C VAL A 516 6.61 33.76 -2.04
N GLU A 517 5.90 32.97 -2.84
CA GLU A 517 4.93 33.48 -3.81
C GLU A 517 3.69 34.06 -3.09
N VAL A 518 3.36 35.32 -3.41
CA VAL A 518 2.27 36.08 -2.79
C VAL A 518 1.37 36.70 -3.85
N GLN A 519 0.19 37.18 -3.45
CA GLN A 519 -0.74 37.88 -4.32
C GLN A 519 -0.05 39.06 -5.02
N SER A 520 -0.23 39.23 -6.35
CA SER A 520 0.34 40.32 -7.11
C SER A 520 -0.52 41.58 -6.96
N ASP A 521 0.13 42.74 -6.70
CA ASP A 521 -0.51 44.04 -6.70
C ASP A 521 -0.80 44.59 -8.10
N ASP A 522 -0.20 43.98 -9.14
CA ASP A 522 -0.36 44.41 -10.54
C ASP A 522 -1.28 43.47 -11.34
N ASN A 523 -2.21 44.05 -12.10
CA ASN A 523 -3.13 43.35 -13.02
C ASN A 523 -2.44 42.65 -14.22
N ASN A 524 -1.14 42.45 -14.20
CA ASN A 524 -0.32 42.00 -15.33
C ASN A 524 0.13 40.51 -15.22
N ASN A 525 -0.56 39.63 -14.53
CA ASN A 525 -0.28 38.17 -14.48
C ASN A 525 1.16 37.75 -14.06
N ASN A 526 1.96 38.60 -13.44
CA ASN A 526 3.27 38.27 -12.92
C ASN A 526 3.18 37.90 -11.44
N SER A 527 3.69 36.77 -11.05
CA SER A 527 3.80 36.38 -9.64
C SER A 527 4.63 37.37 -8.86
N SER A 528 4.16 37.81 -7.69
CA SER A 528 4.95 38.61 -6.73
C SER A 528 5.55 37.69 -5.67
N PHE A 529 6.70 38.05 -5.11
CA PHE A 529 7.39 37.31 -4.08
C PHE A 529 7.65 38.21 -2.86
N ALA A 530 7.41 37.62 -1.66
CA ALA A 530 7.72 38.26 -0.38
C ALA A 530 8.76 37.42 0.38
N LYS A 531 9.72 38.10 0.97
CA LYS A 531 10.85 37.49 1.67
C LYS A 531 10.48 37.16 3.12
N ILE A 532 10.75 35.92 3.57
CA ILE A 532 10.55 35.50 4.97
C ILE A 532 11.53 36.22 5.88
N ARG A 533 11.00 36.75 6.98
CA ARG A 533 11.73 37.41 8.05
C ARG A 533 12.03 36.50 9.23
N SER A 534 11.07 35.67 9.63
CA SER A 534 11.20 34.73 10.75
C SER A 534 10.09 33.70 10.76
N ILE A 535 10.41 32.52 11.25
CA ILE A 535 9.48 31.40 11.47
C ILE A 535 9.50 31.11 12.98
N GLY A 536 8.33 31.01 13.62
CA GLY A 536 8.23 30.75 15.06
C GLY A 536 7.06 29.84 15.41
N LYS A 537 7.30 28.85 16.25
CA LYS A 537 6.25 28.00 16.80
C LYS A 537 5.37 28.77 17.79
N LEU A 538 4.07 28.58 17.72
CA LEU A 538 3.08 29.16 18.63
C LEU A 538 2.81 28.16 19.77
N ASN A 539 3.43 28.36 20.93
CA ASN A 539 3.17 27.54 22.11
C ASN A 539 1.84 27.96 22.74
N ASP A 540 1.08 26.99 23.26
CA ASP A 540 -0.21 27.19 23.96
C ASP A 540 -1.34 27.81 23.09
N TYR A 541 -1.24 27.70 21.76
CA TYR A 541 -2.29 28.12 20.82
C TYR A 541 -3.08 26.92 20.32
N VAL A 542 -4.42 26.92 20.49
CA VAL A 542 -5.33 25.86 20.04
C VAL A 542 -6.44 26.48 19.20
N ALA A 543 -6.61 25.99 17.97
CA ALA A 543 -7.62 26.51 17.04
C ALA A 543 -8.09 25.43 16.05
N GLU A 544 -9.30 25.61 15.51
CA GLU A 544 -9.82 24.87 14.36
C GLU A 544 -9.02 25.24 13.12
N SER A 545 -8.84 24.26 12.22
CA SER A 545 -8.20 24.48 10.94
C SER A 545 -9.20 24.41 9.78
N TYR A 546 -8.93 25.16 8.72
CA TYR A 546 -9.84 25.31 7.58
C TYR A 546 -9.16 24.99 6.26
N ASP A 547 -9.99 24.54 5.30
CA ASP A 547 -9.58 24.24 3.96
C ASP A 547 -10.70 24.52 2.94
N VAL A 548 -10.33 24.64 1.65
CA VAL A 548 -11.28 24.80 0.54
C VAL A 548 -10.89 23.96 -0.67
N THR A 549 -11.86 23.42 -1.37
CA THR A 549 -11.67 22.77 -2.67
C THR A 549 -11.99 23.74 -3.79
N THR A 550 -11.03 24.04 -4.67
CA THR A 550 -11.13 25.07 -5.70
C THR A 550 -10.84 24.53 -7.10
N GLU A 551 -11.32 25.21 -8.15
CA GLU A 551 -11.12 24.85 -9.55
C GLU A 551 -9.65 25.01 -10.00
N SER A 552 -8.91 25.99 -9.49
CA SER A 552 -7.50 26.25 -9.83
C SER A 552 -6.51 25.55 -8.90
N GLU A 553 -6.99 24.79 -7.92
CA GLU A 553 -6.16 24.04 -6.94
C GLU A 553 -5.36 24.91 -5.98
N HIS A 554 -5.43 26.22 -6.17
CA HIS A 554 -4.78 27.20 -5.34
C HIS A 554 -5.78 28.28 -4.95
N PHE A 555 -5.54 28.88 -3.83
CA PHE A 555 -6.26 30.07 -3.41
C PHE A 555 -5.32 31.03 -2.67
N ILE A 556 -5.72 32.27 -2.56
CA ILE A 556 -5.01 33.25 -1.74
C ILE A 556 -5.55 33.20 -0.32
N CYS A 557 -4.67 32.89 0.61
CA CYS A 557 -4.94 32.92 2.05
C CYS A 557 -4.05 33.96 2.72
N SER A 558 -4.63 34.99 3.31
CA SER A 558 -3.91 36.14 3.90
C SER A 558 -2.85 36.74 2.98
N GLY A 559 -3.12 36.75 1.67
CA GLY A 559 -2.19 37.26 0.64
C GLY A 559 -1.16 36.24 0.15
N ILE A 560 -1.20 34.98 0.60
CA ILE A 560 -0.20 33.92 0.32
C ILE A 560 -0.86 32.76 -0.40
N ARG A 561 -0.13 32.08 -1.30
CA ARG A 561 -0.59 30.92 -2.05
C ARG A 561 -0.64 29.65 -1.19
N SER A 562 -1.77 28.90 -1.21
CA SER A 562 -2.02 27.65 -0.45
C SER A 562 -2.64 26.52 -1.30
N HIS A 563 -2.48 25.22 -0.91
CA HIS A 563 -2.75 23.99 -1.70
C HIS A 563 -3.59 22.89 -0.99
N ASN A 564 -4.07 21.89 -1.74
CA ASN A 564 -5.03 20.82 -1.34
C ASN A 564 -4.61 19.34 -1.62
N CYS A 565 -5.16 18.24 -0.98
CA CYS A 565 -4.57 16.90 -0.70
C CYS A 565 -5.29 15.58 -1.05
N ARG A 566 -4.59 14.37 -1.17
CA ARG A 566 -4.89 12.96 -0.73
C ARG A 566 -4.02 11.79 -1.22
N ALA A 567 -4.06 10.61 -0.49
CA ALA A 567 -3.10 9.48 -0.41
C ALA A 567 -3.56 8.06 -0.63
N SER A 568 -2.61 7.08 -0.48
CA SER A 568 -2.81 5.63 -0.40
C SER A 568 -2.36 4.99 0.93
N LEU A 569 -1.69 5.69 1.80
CA LEU A 569 -1.56 5.44 3.23
C LEU A 569 -2.56 6.36 3.91
N ALA A 570 -3.13 5.99 5.05
CA ALA A 570 -3.92 6.94 5.82
C ALA A 570 -3.04 8.15 6.15
N PRO A 571 -3.57 9.37 6.09
CA PRO A 571 -2.77 10.55 6.33
C PRO A 571 -2.11 10.51 7.70
N TRP A 572 -0.85 10.88 7.77
CA TRP A 572 -0.13 11.21 9.00
C TRP A 572 0.54 12.54 8.80
N TYR A 573 0.18 13.47 9.62
CA TYR A 573 0.66 14.83 9.52
C TYR A 573 1.98 14.97 10.28
N ARG A 574 2.92 15.70 9.70
CA ARG A 574 4.30 15.80 10.22
C ARG A 574 4.33 16.21 11.69
N ASP A 575 3.49 17.12 12.09
CA ASP A 575 3.46 17.71 13.43
C ASP A 575 2.17 17.44 14.20
N GLY A 576 1.06 17.22 13.52
CA GLY A 576 -0.24 16.94 14.13
C GLY A 576 -0.58 15.47 14.28
N GLY A 577 0.19 14.58 13.69
CA GLY A 577 -0.07 13.16 13.80
C GLY A 577 -1.25 12.69 12.95
N MET A 578 -2.26 12.08 13.54
CA MET A 578 -3.46 11.61 12.83
C MET A 578 -4.31 12.75 12.29
N HIS A 579 -4.29 13.88 12.94
CA HIS A 579 -5.00 15.08 12.52
C HIS A 579 -3.99 16.14 12.11
N PRO A 580 -4.29 16.91 11.08
CA PRO A 580 -3.45 18.05 10.78
C PRO A 580 -3.47 18.99 11.98
N LYS A 581 -2.32 19.39 12.44
CA LYS A 581 -2.13 20.39 13.47
C LYS A 581 -2.72 21.75 13.09
N ASP A 582 -2.67 22.04 11.81
CA ASP A 582 -3.30 23.16 11.13
C ASP A 582 -3.36 22.90 9.61
N ASP A 583 -3.94 23.85 8.84
CA ASP A 583 -4.09 23.74 7.38
C ASP A 583 -2.79 23.66 6.58
N ASN A 584 -1.64 23.75 7.25
CA ASN A 584 -0.31 23.67 6.63
C ASN A 584 0.47 22.45 7.11
N ASP A 585 -0.15 21.60 7.94
CA ASP A 585 0.45 20.33 8.33
C ASP A 585 0.37 19.34 7.16
N VAL A 586 1.50 19.10 6.48
CA VAL A 586 1.59 18.21 5.31
C VAL A 586 1.64 16.78 5.77
N PRO A 587 0.74 15.89 5.35
CA PRO A 587 0.93 14.48 5.63
C PRO A 587 2.08 13.94 4.82
N ILE A 588 2.84 13.16 5.49
CA ILE A 588 3.98 12.47 4.96
C ILE A 588 3.52 11.09 4.53
N TYR A 589 3.81 10.73 3.27
CA TYR A 589 3.60 9.37 2.77
C TYR A 589 4.90 8.69 2.40
N THR A 590 5.89 9.47 1.96
CA THR A 590 7.27 9.02 1.79
C THR A 590 7.88 8.69 3.16
N GLY A 591 8.66 7.63 3.23
CA GLY A 591 9.23 7.16 4.49
C GLY A 591 8.22 6.46 5.42
N ARG A 592 7.13 5.87 4.89
CA ARG A 592 6.10 5.20 5.68
C ARG A 592 5.76 3.82 5.13
N PHE A 593 5.23 2.95 5.99
CA PHE A 593 4.86 1.58 5.63
C PHE A 593 3.48 1.18 6.14
N ASN A 594 2.93 0.12 5.55
CA ASN A 594 1.74 -0.57 6.02
C ASN A 594 2.13 -1.70 6.96
N MET A 595 1.49 -1.81 8.11
CA MET A 595 1.75 -2.85 9.13
C MET A 595 1.05 -4.18 8.83
N GLY A 596 0.18 -4.19 7.82
CA GLY A 596 -0.52 -5.38 7.34
C GLY A 596 -1.99 -5.13 7.03
N ALA A 597 -2.60 -6.05 6.27
CA ALA A 597 -4.01 -6.02 5.91
C ALA A 597 -4.75 -7.27 6.41
N ILE A 598 -6.01 -7.08 6.83
CA ILE A 598 -6.93 -8.18 7.19
C ILE A 598 -8.22 -7.93 6.41
N ALA A 599 -8.57 -8.87 5.52
CA ALA A 599 -9.72 -8.73 4.65
C ALA A 599 -10.99 -9.32 5.26
N LEU A 600 -12.10 -8.63 5.02
CA LEU A 600 -13.47 -8.97 5.39
C LEU A 600 -14.14 -9.73 4.24
N ASN A 601 -14.72 -10.89 4.52
CA ASN A 601 -15.41 -11.73 3.54
C ASN A 601 -16.93 -11.53 3.59
N PHE A 602 -17.43 -10.55 2.86
CA PHE A 602 -18.83 -10.10 2.96
C PHE A 602 -19.89 -11.15 2.65
N PRO A 603 -19.76 -12.05 1.66
CA PRO A 603 -20.74 -13.13 1.45
C PRO A 603 -20.95 -14.00 2.69
N MET A 604 -19.90 -14.26 3.47
CA MET A 604 -19.99 -15.03 4.72
C MET A 604 -20.87 -14.32 5.76
N TYR A 605 -20.80 -12.98 5.83
CA TYR A 605 -21.60 -12.20 6.80
C TYR A 605 -23.06 -12.17 6.40
N VAL A 606 -23.36 -11.93 5.12
CA VAL A 606 -24.73 -11.98 4.59
C VAL A 606 -25.36 -13.36 4.79
N ALA A 607 -24.62 -14.44 4.47
CA ALA A 607 -25.10 -15.80 4.65
C ALA A 607 -25.32 -16.14 6.14
N LYS A 608 -24.39 -15.75 7.02
CA LYS A 608 -24.50 -15.93 8.47
C LYS A 608 -25.70 -15.18 9.06
N ALA A 609 -25.93 -13.93 8.65
CA ALA A 609 -27.05 -13.13 9.08
C ALA A 609 -28.39 -13.81 8.71
N LYS A 610 -28.51 -14.31 7.47
CA LYS A 610 -29.69 -15.05 7.02
C LYS A 610 -29.89 -16.38 7.76
N ASP A 611 -28.83 -17.15 7.99
CA ASP A 611 -28.85 -18.45 8.68
C ASP A 611 -29.26 -18.29 10.17
N GLU A 612 -28.73 -17.26 10.84
CA GLU A 612 -28.99 -16.98 12.27
C GLU A 612 -30.21 -16.09 12.50
N GLY A 613 -30.85 -15.55 11.45
CA GLY A 613 -31.97 -14.61 11.58
C GLY A 613 -31.58 -13.27 12.24
N LYS A 614 -30.33 -12.84 12.06
CA LYS A 614 -29.75 -11.59 12.59
C LYS A 614 -29.74 -10.49 11.55
N ASP A 615 -29.61 -9.26 12.02
CA ASP A 615 -29.30 -8.14 11.17
C ASP A 615 -27.88 -8.27 10.58
N PHE A 616 -27.70 -7.85 9.32
CA PHE A 616 -26.40 -7.94 8.64
C PHE A 616 -25.34 -7.07 9.34
N TYR A 617 -25.72 -5.88 9.79
CA TYR A 617 -24.76 -4.95 10.43
C TYR A 617 -24.34 -5.46 11.81
N GLU A 618 -25.21 -6.18 12.55
CA GLU A 618 -24.82 -6.83 13.81
C GLU A 618 -23.72 -7.88 13.57
N VAL A 619 -23.84 -8.64 12.48
CA VAL A 619 -22.80 -9.64 12.11
C VAL A 619 -21.53 -8.95 11.64
N LEU A 620 -21.65 -7.88 10.84
CA LEU A 620 -20.53 -7.09 10.35
C LEU A 620 -19.74 -6.45 11.51
N ASP A 621 -20.42 -5.83 12.47
CA ASP A 621 -19.79 -5.22 13.65
C ASP A 621 -18.97 -6.20 14.47
N TYR A 622 -19.45 -7.43 14.64
CA TYR A 622 -18.68 -8.47 15.34
C TYR A 622 -17.32 -8.73 14.64
N TYR A 623 -17.29 -8.83 13.31
CA TYR A 623 -16.04 -9.08 12.59
C TYR A 623 -15.18 -7.82 12.43
N LEU A 624 -15.77 -6.64 12.35
CA LEU A 624 -15.02 -5.38 12.39
C LEU A 624 -14.28 -5.24 13.72
N GLU A 625 -14.94 -5.52 14.86
CA GLU A 625 -14.32 -5.48 16.19
C GLU A 625 -13.26 -6.57 16.37
N LEU A 626 -13.46 -7.77 15.78
CA LEU A 626 -12.45 -8.83 15.78
C LEU A 626 -11.18 -8.39 15.04
N VAL A 627 -11.33 -7.75 13.88
CA VAL A 627 -10.21 -7.23 13.07
C VAL A 627 -9.52 -6.08 13.80
N ARG A 628 -10.27 -5.19 14.47
CA ARG A 628 -9.71 -4.11 15.31
C ARG A 628 -8.79 -4.69 16.40
N ARG A 629 -9.29 -5.63 17.22
CA ARG A 629 -8.50 -6.25 18.30
C ARG A 629 -7.24 -6.95 17.78
N LEU A 630 -7.35 -7.65 16.65
CA LEU A 630 -6.20 -8.31 16.02
C LEU A 630 -5.20 -7.32 15.45
N SER A 631 -5.66 -6.17 14.96
CA SER A 631 -4.82 -5.07 14.48
C SER A 631 -4.02 -4.44 15.63
N GLN A 632 -4.68 -4.13 16.76
CA GLN A 632 -4.03 -3.60 17.97
C GLN A 632 -2.94 -4.56 18.48
N LYS A 633 -3.25 -5.86 18.56
CA LYS A 633 -2.29 -6.91 18.93
C LYS A 633 -1.10 -7.00 17.97
N THR A 634 -1.32 -6.76 16.68
CA THR A 634 -0.26 -6.71 15.67
C THR A 634 0.66 -5.52 15.89
N ILE A 635 0.10 -4.35 16.17
CA ILE A 635 0.86 -3.12 16.46
C ILE A 635 1.71 -3.29 17.72
N GLU A 636 1.10 -3.79 18.81
CA GLU A 636 1.82 -4.10 20.05
C GLU A 636 2.98 -5.05 19.80
N PHE A 637 2.77 -6.11 19.04
CA PHE A 637 3.82 -7.07 18.69
C PHE A 637 4.96 -6.44 17.89
N ILE A 638 4.65 -5.59 16.89
CA ILE A 638 5.67 -4.90 16.08
C ILE A 638 6.44 -3.90 16.95
N SER A 639 5.80 -3.22 17.90
CA SER A 639 6.44 -2.21 18.75
C SER A 639 7.61 -2.76 19.59
N HIS A 640 7.59 -4.03 19.93
CA HIS A 640 8.65 -4.71 20.67
C HIS A 640 9.78 -5.28 19.79
N LYS A 641 9.70 -5.10 18.48
CA LYS A 641 10.79 -5.54 17.59
C LYS A 641 11.97 -4.60 17.66
N LYS A 642 13.19 -5.17 17.51
CA LYS A 642 14.42 -4.41 17.42
C LYS A 642 14.53 -3.68 16.09
N ALA A 643 15.05 -2.46 16.08
CA ALA A 643 15.24 -1.67 14.85
C ALA A 643 16.20 -2.36 13.86
N GLY A 644 17.17 -3.11 14.34
CA GLY A 644 18.12 -3.85 13.52
C GLY A 644 17.54 -4.92 12.60
N ILE A 645 16.23 -5.22 12.65
CA ILE A 645 15.58 -6.14 11.69
C ILE A 645 15.43 -5.55 10.28
N ASN A 646 15.42 -4.23 10.16
CA ASN A 646 15.42 -3.52 8.88
C ASN A 646 16.29 -2.25 9.01
N PRO A 647 17.62 -2.39 8.94
CA PRO A 647 18.53 -1.29 9.25
C PRO A 647 18.31 -0.05 8.37
N LEU A 648 18.17 -0.21 7.05
CA LEU A 648 17.96 0.92 6.13
C LEU A 648 16.67 1.69 6.46
N GLY A 649 15.58 0.99 6.81
CA GLY A 649 14.31 1.61 7.15
C GLY A 649 14.30 2.24 8.54
N PHE A 650 14.80 1.51 9.55
CA PHE A 650 14.61 1.87 10.95
C PHE A 650 15.83 2.56 11.61
N CYS A 651 17.03 2.44 10.99
CA CYS A 651 18.25 3.01 11.58
C CYS A 651 18.89 4.09 10.68
N GLU A 652 18.68 4.06 9.37
CA GLU A 652 19.37 4.94 8.42
C GLU A 652 18.43 5.98 7.76
N GLY A 653 17.19 6.12 8.23
CA GLY A 653 16.27 7.17 7.77
C GLY A 653 15.40 6.83 6.58
N GLY A 654 15.39 5.58 6.09
CA GLY A 654 14.49 5.14 5.02
C GLY A 654 13.00 5.24 5.40
N PHE A 655 12.68 5.26 6.72
CA PHE A 655 11.37 5.59 7.25
C PHE A 655 11.45 6.77 8.22
N ILE A 656 10.34 7.50 8.34
CA ILE A 656 10.21 8.64 9.27
C ILE A 656 10.53 8.19 10.70
N GLY A 657 11.41 8.93 11.38
CA GLY A 657 11.90 8.56 12.72
C GLY A 657 12.84 7.36 12.72
N GLY A 658 13.28 6.90 11.55
CA GLY A 658 14.16 5.76 11.35
C GLY A 658 15.65 6.05 11.58
N ASN A 659 15.99 6.77 12.67
CA ASN A 659 17.37 7.01 13.12
C ASN A 659 17.60 6.33 14.46
N LYS A 660 17.10 5.09 14.62
CA LYS A 660 17.19 4.34 15.88
C LYS A 660 18.48 3.54 15.97
N ASP A 661 18.92 3.27 17.21
CA ASP A 661 19.96 2.27 17.42
C ASP A 661 19.43 0.87 17.05
N PRO A 662 20.21 0.01 16.37
CA PRO A 662 19.77 -1.34 16.00
C PRO A 662 19.25 -2.20 17.15
N GLU A 663 19.73 -1.94 18.38
CA GLU A 663 19.32 -2.65 19.58
C GLU A 663 18.08 -2.06 20.27
N ASP A 664 17.61 -0.90 19.86
CA ASP A 664 16.39 -0.30 20.39
C ASP A 664 15.13 -1.01 19.90
N GLU A 665 14.09 -1.03 20.76
CA GLU A 665 12.75 -1.41 20.31
C GLU A 665 12.15 -0.29 19.46
N LEU A 666 11.29 -0.67 18.48
CA LEU A 666 10.61 0.31 17.64
C LEU A 666 9.74 1.26 18.48
N GLY A 667 8.98 0.70 19.45
CA GLY A 667 8.08 1.46 20.31
C GLY A 667 6.78 1.89 19.59
N ILE A 668 5.74 2.16 20.36
CA ILE A 668 4.41 2.55 19.83
C ILE A 668 4.49 3.90 19.10
N GLU A 669 5.22 4.87 19.64
CA GLU A 669 5.35 6.22 19.05
C GLU A 669 5.92 6.18 17.63
N PHE A 670 6.88 5.30 17.36
CA PHE A 670 7.43 5.11 16.02
C PHE A 670 6.39 4.53 15.04
N LEU A 671 5.41 3.76 15.53
CA LEU A 671 4.39 3.11 14.70
C LEU A 671 3.16 3.99 14.46
N LYS A 672 2.98 5.07 15.20
CA LYS A 672 1.84 5.99 15.01
C LYS A 672 1.68 6.52 13.57
N PRO A 673 2.74 6.93 12.87
CA PRO A 673 2.61 7.35 11.48
C PRO A 673 2.34 6.21 10.49
N MET A 674 2.38 4.95 10.90
CA MET A 674 2.23 3.79 10.03
C MET A 674 0.76 3.36 9.94
N THR A 675 0.37 2.77 8.82
CA THR A 675 -1.03 2.40 8.54
C THR A 675 -1.25 0.91 8.71
N ILE A 676 -2.42 0.51 9.23
CA ILE A 676 -2.92 -0.87 9.19
C ILE A 676 -4.29 -0.90 8.51
N SER A 677 -4.58 -1.95 7.69
CA SER A 677 -5.69 -1.87 6.74
C SER A 677 -6.76 -2.93 6.96
N PHE A 678 -8.04 -2.47 6.87
CA PHE A 678 -9.23 -3.31 6.70
C PHE A 678 -9.43 -3.57 5.21
N GLY A 679 -9.36 -4.82 4.80
CA GLY A 679 -9.49 -5.20 3.39
C GLY A 679 -10.93 -5.51 2.99
N ILE A 680 -11.31 -5.15 1.76
CA ILE A 680 -12.62 -5.44 1.17
C ILE A 680 -12.48 -6.56 0.16
N ILE A 681 -13.29 -7.64 0.28
CA ILE A 681 -13.34 -8.75 -0.69
C ILE A 681 -14.77 -9.18 -0.95
N ALA A 682 -15.09 -9.49 -2.21
CA ALA A 682 -16.34 -10.13 -2.65
C ALA A 682 -17.60 -9.28 -2.36
N LEU A 683 -17.50 -7.96 -2.44
CA LEU A 683 -18.65 -7.09 -2.18
C LEU A 683 -19.75 -7.28 -3.25
N ASN A 684 -19.38 -7.61 -4.49
CA ASN A 684 -20.32 -7.92 -5.56
C ASN A 684 -21.19 -9.16 -5.24
N GLU A 685 -20.56 -10.27 -4.87
CA GLU A 685 -21.28 -11.50 -4.50
C GLU A 685 -22.14 -11.29 -3.24
N ALA A 686 -21.69 -10.46 -2.31
CA ALA A 686 -22.48 -10.08 -1.14
C ALA A 686 -23.70 -9.25 -1.54
N SER A 687 -23.59 -8.31 -2.49
CA SER A 687 -24.69 -7.54 -3.04
C SER A 687 -25.72 -8.47 -3.70
N VAL A 688 -25.27 -9.37 -4.58
CA VAL A 688 -26.15 -10.38 -5.21
C VAL A 688 -26.86 -11.24 -4.16
N LEU A 689 -26.12 -11.69 -3.12
CA LEU A 689 -26.71 -12.49 -2.05
C LEU A 689 -27.71 -11.69 -1.19
N ALA A 690 -27.46 -10.40 -0.94
CA ALA A 690 -28.32 -9.56 -0.11
C ALA A 690 -29.56 -9.08 -0.85
N THR A 691 -29.39 -8.59 -2.08
CA THR A 691 -30.41 -7.84 -2.85
C THR A 691 -30.92 -8.55 -4.09
N GLY A 692 -30.20 -9.55 -4.62
CA GLY A 692 -30.45 -10.18 -5.90
C GLY A 692 -29.85 -9.45 -7.10
N LYS A 693 -29.07 -8.36 -6.90
CA LYS A 693 -28.47 -7.52 -7.94
C LYS A 693 -26.96 -7.42 -7.75
N SER A 694 -26.23 -7.39 -8.88
CA SER A 694 -24.79 -7.12 -8.90
C SER A 694 -24.51 -5.62 -8.72
N ILE A 695 -23.25 -5.26 -8.44
CA ILE A 695 -22.81 -3.86 -8.37
C ILE A 695 -22.98 -3.14 -9.72
N ALA A 696 -22.83 -3.85 -10.83
CA ALA A 696 -23.04 -3.29 -12.16
C ALA A 696 -24.52 -2.96 -12.44
N GLU A 697 -25.45 -3.71 -11.83
CA GLU A 697 -26.88 -3.47 -11.95
C GLU A 697 -27.39 -2.40 -10.97
N ASP A 698 -26.87 -2.41 -9.73
CA ASP A 698 -27.26 -1.47 -8.67
C ASP A 698 -26.21 -1.45 -7.56
N ASP A 699 -25.41 -0.39 -7.48
CA ASP A 699 -24.35 -0.24 -6.50
C ASP A 699 -24.81 0.29 -5.13
N THR A 700 -26.10 0.58 -4.94
CA THR A 700 -26.64 1.28 -3.77
C THR A 700 -26.32 0.55 -2.47
N TRP A 701 -26.63 -0.75 -2.38
CA TRP A 701 -26.36 -1.53 -1.16
C TRP A 701 -24.85 -1.63 -0.86
N ALA A 702 -24.04 -1.85 -1.87
CA ALA A 702 -22.59 -1.92 -1.73
C ALA A 702 -22.01 -0.59 -1.22
N PHE A 703 -22.50 0.53 -1.74
CA PHE A 703 -22.12 1.86 -1.31
C PHE A 703 -22.52 2.14 0.16
N GLU A 704 -23.76 1.79 0.57
CA GLU A 704 -24.22 1.91 1.97
C GLU A 704 -23.33 1.10 2.93
N VAL A 705 -22.96 -0.12 2.57
CA VAL A 705 -22.04 -0.96 3.36
C VAL A 705 -20.67 -0.30 3.46
N MET A 706 -20.15 0.23 2.38
CA MET A 706 -18.85 0.92 2.37
C MET A 706 -18.88 2.20 3.24
N GLN A 707 -19.96 2.97 3.19
CA GLN A 707 -20.14 4.13 4.08
C GLN A 707 -20.20 3.71 5.55
N TYR A 708 -20.90 2.63 5.86
CA TYR A 708 -20.97 2.10 7.23
C TYR A 708 -19.60 1.74 7.78
N ILE A 709 -18.78 1.04 6.96
CA ILE A 709 -17.41 0.65 7.35
C ILE A 709 -16.53 1.89 7.54
N ASN A 710 -16.66 2.91 6.68
CA ASN A 710 -15.92 4.17 6.83
C ASN A 710 -16.23 4.82 8.19
N LYS A 711 -17.50 4.97 8.53
CA LYS A 711 -17.93 5.52 9.84
C LYS A 711 -17.36 4.71 11.01
N TYR A 712 -17.37 3.38 10.92
CA TYR A 712 -16.77 2.52 11.94
C TYR A 712 -15.25 2.75 12.04
N VAL A 713 -14.54 2.73 10.92
CA VAL A 713 -13.08 2.90 10.88
C VAL A 713 -12.67 4.28 11.37
N ASP A 714 -13.38 5.34 10.99
CA ASP A 714 -13.11 6.70 11.46
C ASP A 714 -13.29 6.83 12.98
N ARG A 715 -14.33 6.24 13.54
CA ARG A 715 -14.53 6.21 14.99
C ARG A 715 -13.39 5.50 15.73
N ILE A 716 -12.97 4.33 15.27
CA ILE A 716 -11.90 3.57 15.95
C ILE A 716 -10.51 4.17 15.77
N LYS A 717 -10.27 4.97 14.73
CA LYS A 717 -9.04 5.77 14.62
C LYS A 717 -8.86 6.67 15.85
N GLU A 718 -9.90 7.40 16.21
CA GLU A 718 -9.90 8.29 17.37
C GLU A 718 -9.77 7.54 18.70
N GLU A 719 -10.54 6.44 18.84
CA GLU A 719 -10.54 5.65 20.06
C GLU A 719 -9.19 4.99 20.35
N ASP A 720 -8.45 4.57 19.32
CA ASP A 720 -7.21 3.78 19.43
C ASP A 720 -5.95 4.61 19.18
N ASP A 721 -6.05 5.88 18.82
CA ASP A 721 -4.90 6.71 18.35
C ASP A 721 -4.08 5.97 17.27
N THR A 722 -4.75 5.42 16.25
CA THR A 722 -4.14 4.50 15.27
C THR A 722 -4.65 4.76 13.86
N LEU A 723 -3.75 4.83 12.87
CA LEU A 723 -4.11 5.01 11.46
C LEU A 723 -4.66 3.73 10.83
N TYR A 724 -5.97 3.54 10.96
CA TYR A 724 -6.68 2.53 10.17
C TYR A 724 -7.01 3.04 8.77
N ALA A 725 -7.01 2.15 7.79
CA ALA A 725 -7.40 2.47 6.42
C ALA A 725 -8.26 1.37 5.80
N ILE A 726 -9.10 1.71 4.83
CA ILE A 726 -9.90 0.75 4.06
C ILE A 726 -9.19 0.47 2.74
N TYR A 727 -8.95 -0.80 2.46
CA TYR A 727 -8.12 -1.28 1.37
C TYR A 727 -8.92 -2.14 0.38
N GLY A 728 -8.94 -1.75 -0.89
CA GLY A 728 -9.44 -2.58 -1.98
C GLY A 728 -8.46 -3.72 -2.27
N VAL A 729 -8.67 -4.87 -1.66
CA VAL A 729 -7.72 -5.99 -1.68
C VAL A 729 -7.49 -6.53 -3.08
N PRO A 730 -6.24 -6.62 -3.57
CA PRO A 730 -5.91 -7.44 -4.74
C PRO A 730 -5.95 -8.91 -4.35
N GLY A 731 -7.14 -9.51 -4.43
CA GLY A 731 -7.38 -10.87 -3.98
C GLY A 731 -6.84 -11.93 -4.95
N GLU A 732 -5.55 -12.22 -4.90
CA GLU A 732 -4.91 -13.25 -5.72
C GLU A 732 -5.49 -14.65 -5.41
N THR A 733 -4.82 -15.42 -4.57
CA THR A 733 -5.33 -16.71 -4.04
C THR A 733 -6.44 -16.52 -3.01
N ALA A 734 -6.54 -15.36 -2.36
CA ALA A 734 -7.54 -15.09 -1.34
C ALA A 734 -8.98 -15.26 -1.86
N VAL A 735 -9.30 -14.80 -3.05
CA VAL A 735 -10.64 -14.90 -3.64
C VAL A 735 -11.08 -16.35 -3.86
N CYS A 736 -10.15 -17.23 -4.20
CA CYS A 736 -10.40 -18.66 -4.37
C CYS A 736 -10.56 -19.35 -3.01
N THR A 737 -9.64 -19.10 -2.09
CA THR A 737 -9.64 -19.67 -0.74
C THR A 737 -10.91 -19.29 0.04
N LEU A 738 -11.33 -18.04 -0.02
CA LEU A 738 -12.52 -17.54 0.68
C LEU A 738 -13.81 -18.07 0.06
N ARG A 739 -13.86 -18.20 -1.26
CA ARG A 739 -14.97 -18.85 -1.96
C ARG A 739 -15.09 -20.31 -1.56
N ASP A 740 -13.98 -21.07 -1.46
CA ASP A 740 -14.01 -22.47 -1.06
C ASP A 740 -14.45 -22.64 0.40
N CYS A 741 -14.05 -21.75 1.30
CA CYS A 741 -14.55 -21.69 2.67
C CYS A 741 -16.06 -21.43 2.70
N PHE A 742 -16.57 -20.52 1.86
CA PHE A 742 -17.99 -20.25 1.73
C PHE A 742 -18.76 -21.49 1.28
N VAL A 743 -18.30 -22.15 0.19
CA VAL A 743 -18.95 -23.35 -0.36
C VAL A 743 -18.94 -24.49 0.65
N LYS A 744 -17.85 -24.68 1.39
CA LYS A 744 -17.75 -25.69 2.45
C LYS A 744 -18.83 -25.49 3.54
N LYS A 745 -19.21 -24.26 3.85
CA LYS A 745 -20.12 -23.92 4.94
C LYS A 745 -21.57 -23.77 4.48
N TYR A 746 -21.81 -23.10 3.36
CA TYR A 746 -23.13 -22.71 2.87
C TYR A 746 -23.52 -23.35 1.54
N GLY A 747 -22.63 -24.13 0.92
CA GLY A 747 -22.86 -24.77 -0.38
C GLY A 747 -22.66 -23.83 -1.56
N VAL A 748 -22.97 -24.34 -2.76
CA VAL A 748 -22.90 -23.59 -4.01
C VAL A 748 -24.20 -22.83 -4.21
N ILE A 749 -24.12 -21.51 -4.34
CA ILE A 749 -25.24 -20.62 -4.62
C ILE A 749 -24.97 -19.97 -6.00
N LYS A 750 -25.95 -20.12 -6.92
CA LYS A 750 -25.86 -19.57 -8.29
C LYS A 750 -25.75 -18.04 -8.25
N GLY A 751 -24.83 -17.50 -9.03
CA GLY A 751 -24.53 -16.06 -9.09
C GLY A 751 -23.73 -15.53 -7.89
N VAL A 752 -23.40 -16.37 -6.91
CA VAL A 752 -22.62 -16.00 -5.72
C VAL A 752 -21.36 -16.87 -5.62
N SER A 753 -21.48 -18.20 -5.56
CA SER A 753 -20.35 -19.11 -5.32
C SER A 753 -20.22 -20.25 -6.34
N ASP A 754 -20.91 -20.16 -7.45
CA ASP A 754 -20.86 -21.15 -8.54
C ASP A 754 -19.60 -21.06 -9.41
N LYS A 755 -18.90 -19.91 -9.39
CA LYS A 755 -17.55 -19.78 -9.95
C LYS A 755 -16.50 -20.28 -8.96
N PRO A 756 -15.29 -20.73 -9.40
CA PRO A 756 -14.22 -21.19 -8.50
C PRO A 756 -13.43 -20.04 -7.83
N TYR A 757 -13.96 -18.83 -7.87
CA TYR A 757 -13.38 -17.63 -7.26
C TYR A 757 -14.49 -16.63 -6.89
N PHE A 758 -14.20 -15.69 -6.01
CA PHE A 758 -14.96 -14.47 -5.76
C PHE A 758 -14.38 -13.29 -6.53
N THR A 759 -15.18 -12.26 -6.74
CA THR A 759 -14.72 -11.00 -7.33
C THR A 759 -13.78 -10.29 -6.36
N ASN A 760 -12.75 -9.62 -6.90
CA ASN A 760 -11.83 -8.82 -6.11
C ASN A 760 -12.55 -7.61 -5.53
N SER A 761 -12.25 -7.27 -4.28
CA SER A 761 -12.65 -6.02 -3.63
C SER A 761 -14.15 -5.70 -3.80
N PHE A 762 -14.46 -4.52 -4.34
CA PHE A 762 -15.79 -4.00 -4.67
C PHE A 762 -16.04 -3.93 -6.20
N HIS A 763 -15.22 -4.61 -7.00
CA HIS A 763 -15.34 -4.57 -8.46
C HIS A 763 -16.58 -5.28 -8.97
N CYS A 764 -17.06 -4.87 -10.15
CA CYS A 764 -18.00 -5.64 -10.94
C CYS A 764 -17.40 -6.98 -11.35
N ALA A 765 -18.22 -8.02 -11.48
CA ALA A 765 -17.72 -9.35 -11.81
C ALA A 765 -17.13 -9.38 -13.23
N VAL A 766 -16.01 -10.07 -13.41
CA VAL A 766 -15.23 -10.09 -14.66
C VAL A 766 -15.95 -10.76 -15.84
N TYR A 767 -17.03 -11.49 -15.57
CA TYR A 767 -17.87 -12.18 -16.54
C TYR A 767 -19.15 -11.41 -16.90
N GLU A 768 -19.36 -10.21 -16.35
CA GLU A 768 -20.51 -9.38 -16.71
C GLU A 768 -20.28 -8.70 -18.06
N ASP A 769 -21.33 -8.73 -18.91
CA ASP A 769 -21.31 -8.12 -20.24
C ASP A 769 -21.65 -6.62 -20.13
N ILE A 770 -20.69 -5.85 -19.66
CA ILE A 770 -20.78 -4.39 -19.48
C ILE A 770 -19.60 -3.69 -20.14
N THR A 771 -19.81 -2.48 -20.66
CA THR A 771 -18.71 -1.70 -21.27
C THR A 771 -17.69 -1.25 -20.22
N PRO A 772 -16.41 -1.01 -20.59
CA PRO A 772 -15.40 -0.47 -19.68
C PRO A 772 -15.84 0.84 -19.00
N ILE A 773 -16.52 1.74 -19.73
CA ILE A 773 -17.07 2.98 -19.18
C ILE A 773 -18.15 2.68 -18.14
N HIS A 774 -19.08 1.76 -18.41
CA HIS A 774 -20.10 1.35 -17.44
C HIS A 774 -19.46 0.78 -16.17
N LYS A 775 -18.44 -0.05 -16.32
CA LYS A 775 -17.68 -0.57 -15.17
C LYS A 775 -17.05 0.55 -14.34
N GLN A 776 -16.39 1.51 -15.00
CA GLN A 776 -15.81 2.68 -14.31
C GLN A 776 -16.90 3.51 -13.60
N ASP A 777 -18.07 3.71 -14.23
CA ASP A 777 -19.17 4.47 -13.62
C ASP A 777 -19.80 3.74 -12.41
N SER A 778 -20.00 2.42 -12.49
CA SER A 778 -20.60 1.62 -11.41
C SER A 778 -19.69 1.49 -10.19
N GLU A 779 -18.37 1.48 -10.37
CA GLU A 779 -17.40 1.35 -9.28
C GLU A 779 -17.05 2.69 -8.62
N TYR A 780 -17.43 3.82 -9.22
CA TYR A 780 -17.01 5.16 -8.84
C TYR A 780 -17.22 5.48 -7.35
N ARG A 781 -18.45 5.25 -6.85
CA ARG A 781 -18.80 5.61 -5.46
C ARG A 781 -18.01 4.78 -4.43
N CYS A 782 -17.87 3.48 -4.66
CA CYS A 782 -17.13 2.58 -3.78
C CYS A 782 -15.61 2.83 -3.84
N PHE A 783 -15.10 3.18 -5.04
CA PHE A 783 -13.70 3.48 -5.24
C PHE A 783 -13.22 4.62 -4.33
N HIS A 784 -13.98 5.70 -4.26
CA HIS A 784 -13.62 6.88 -3.48
C HIS A 784 -13.79 6.71 -1.94
N LEU A 785 -14.39 5.60 -1.49
CA LEU A 785 -14.48 5.24 -0.08
C LEU A 785 -13.33 4.34 0.41
N THR A 786 -12.34 4.04 -0.43
CA THR A 786 -11.18 3.22 -0.08
C THR A 786 -9.93 4.07 0.07
N ASN A 787 -9.65 4.53 1.28
CA ASN A 787 -8.54 5.43 1.60
C ASN A 787 -7.19 4.72 1.83
N GLY A 788 -7.15 3.40 1.92
CA GLY A 788 -5.94 2.58 2.08
C GLY A 788 -5.33 2.08 0.78
N GLY A 789 -5.89 2.48 -0.36
CA GLY A 789 -5.43 2.12 -1.69
C GLY A 789 -6.34 1.14 -2.44
N ASN A 790 -6.45 1.35 -3.72
CA ASN A 790 -7.19 0.52 -4.68
C ASN A 790 -6.64 0.76 -6.08
N ILE A 791 -7.04 -0.06 -7.04
CA ILE A 791 -6.78 0.13 -8.47
C ILE A 791 -8.02 -0.25 -9.25
N GLN A 792 -8.42 0.61 -10.19
CA GLN A 792 -9.40 0.30 -11.21
C GLN A 792 -8.69 -0.38 -12.39
N TYR A 793 -9.31 -1.38 -13.00
CA TYR A 793 -8.81 -2.00 -14.22
C TYR A 793 -9.97 -2.53 -15.06
N CYS A 794 -9.98 -2.13 -16.33
CA CYS A 794 -10.88 -2.67 -17.35
C CYS A 794 -10.10 -3.58 -18.29
N ARG A 795 -10.75 -4.58 -18.89
CA ARG A 795 -10.18 -5.29 -20.02
C ARG A 795 -10.41 -4.47 -21.28
N TYR A 796 -9.33 -4.12 -21.95
CA TYR A 796 -9.35 -3.32 -23.17
C TYR A 796 -9.46 -4.27 -24.38
N PRO A 797 -10.59 -4.26 -25.14
CA PRO A 797 -10.82 -5.24 -26.20
C PRO A 797 -10.08 -4.94 -27.51
N VAL A 798 -9.32 -3.88 -27.51
CA VAL A 798 -8.94 -3.15 -28.73
C VAL A 798 -7.49 -3.39 -29.17
N GLY A 799 -6.86 -4.49 -28.78
CA GLY A 799 -5.48 -4.91 -29.10
C GLY A 799 -4.63 -3.88 -29.85
N TYR A 800 -3.77 -3.15 -29.16
CA TYR A 800 -2.93 -2.07 -29.68
C TYR A 800 -3.67 -0.84 -30.27
N ASN A 801 -4.98 -0.72 -30.10
CA ASN A 801 -5.72 0.48 -30.51
C ASN A 801 -5.47 1.62 -29.51
N LYS A 802 -4.45 2.42 -29.81
CA LYS A 802 -3.99 3.53 -29.00
C LYS A 802 -5.09 4.56 -28.67
N ASP A 803 -5.94 4.88 -29.64
CA ASP A 803 -6.97 5.93 -29.47
C ASP A 803 -8.08 5.51 -28.51
N ALA A 804 -8.50 4.24 -28.57
CA ALA A 804 -9.46 3.69 -27.62
C ALA A 804 -8.87 3.60 -26.20
N ILE A 805 -7.62 3.17 -26.07
CA ILE A 805 -6.92 3.15 -24.76
C ILE A 805 -6.83 4.57 -24.20
N ARG A 806 -6.45 5.57 -25.01
CA ARG A 806 -6.41 6.98 -24.61
C ARG A 806 -7.79 7.45 -24.10
N ALA A 807 -8.87 7.18 -24.83
CA ALA A 807 -10.21 7.61 -24.45
C ALA A 807 -10.64 7.02 -23.09
N LEU A 808 -10.40 5.73 -22.89
CA LEU A 808 -10.75 5.05 -21.62
C LEU A 808 -9.87 5.49 -20.45
N VAL A 809 -8.58 5.70 -20.68
CA VAL A 809 -7.66 6.24 -19.66
C VAL A 809 -8.05 7.69 -19.32
N LYS A 810 -8.37 8.53 -20.30
CA LYS A 810 -8.86 9.90 -20.04
C LYS A 810 -10.11 9.89 -19.18
N HIS A 811 -11.12 9.08 -19.51
CA HIS A 811 -12.33 8.95 -18.70
C HIS A 811 -12.02 8.49 -17.26
N ALA A 812 -11.07 7.56 -17.08
CA ALA A 812 -10.61 7.14 -15.77
C ALA A 812 -9.90 8.29 -15.03
N MET A 813 -9.09 9.09 -15.70
CA MET A 813 -8.41 10.25 -15.11
C MET A 813 -9.41 11.33 -14.65
N GLU A 814 -10.41 11.63 -15.46
CA GLU A 814 -11.51 12.54 -15.09
C GLU A 814 -12.27 12.06 -13.85
N LYS A 815 -12.43 10.74 -13.70
CA LYS A 815 -13.04 10.10 -12.52
C LYS A 815 -12.13 10.03 -11.29
N GLY A 816 -10.89 10.40 -11.37
CA GLY A 816 -9.95 10.35 -10.24
C GLY A 816 -9.43 8.94 -9.93
N TYR A 817 -9.39 8.06 -10.91
CA TYR A 817 -8.95 6.69 -10.71
C TYR A 817 -7.41 6.54 -10.69
N TYR A 818 -6.98 5.48 -10.06
CA TYR A 818 -5.75 4.77 -10.35
C TYR A 818 -6.10 3.66 -11.34
N GLU A 819 -5.77 3.85 -12.62
CA GLU A 819 -6.20 3.01 -13.74
C GLU A 819 -5.09 2.12 -14.26
N GLY A 820 -5.38 0.82 -14.39
CA GLY A 820 -4.47 -0.16 -14.98
C GLY A 820 -5.00 -0.73 -16.29
N VAL A 821 -4.29 -0.53 -17.39
CA VAL A 821 -4.61 -1.16 -18.68
C VAL A 821 -4.48 -2.68 -18.55
N ASN A 822 -5.50 -3.42 -18.95
CA ASN A 822 -5.56 -4.87 -18.86
C ASN A 822 -5.88 -5.50 -20.22
N MET A 823 -4.99 -6.35 -20.71
CA MET A 823 -5.12 -7.19 -21.88
C MET A 823 -4.32 -8.47 -21.67
N GLU A 824 -4.32 -9.38 -22.63
CA GLU A 824 -3.46 -10.55 -22.65
C GLU A 824 -2.33 -10.34 -23.66
N LEU A 825 -1.08 -10.34 -23.23
CA LEU A 825 0.07 -10.19 -24.11
C LEU A 825 0.80 -11.52 -24.26
N ASN A 826 1.07 -11.90 -25.50
CA ASN A 826 1.73 -13.14 -25.86
C ASN A 826 3.01 -12.91 -26.63
N PHE A 827 4.05 -13.74 -26.34
CA PHE A 827 5.35 -13.74 -26.98
C PHE A 827 5.76 -15.15 -27.36
N CYS A 828 6.15 -15.35 -28.61
CA CYS A 828 6.61 -16.64 -29.10
C CYS A 828 8.09 -16.87 -28.76
N ASN A 829 8.41 -17.98 -28.08
CA ASN A 829 9.79 -18.35 -27.80
C ASN A 829 10.56 -18.90 -29.03
N GLU A 830 9.84 -19.28 -30.12
CA GLU A 830 10.43 -19.84 -31.33
C GLU A 830 10.77 -18.79 -32.41
N CYS A 831 9.85 -17.81 -32.61
CA CYS A 831 10.01 -16.83 -33.68
C CYS A 831 10.00 -15.36 -33.23
N GLY A 832 9.90 -15.08 -31.93
CA GLY A 832 9.91 -13.74 -31.37
C GLY A 832 8.65 -12.91 -31.67
N HIS A 833 7.60 -13.50 -32.27
CA HIS A 833 6.38 -12.78 -32.62
C HIS A 833 5.58 -12.40 -31.34
N GLN A 834 5.03 -11.21 -31.34
CA GLN A 834 4.20 -10.68 -30.27
C GLN A 834 2.77 -10.46 -30.77
N TRP A 835 1.77 -10.86 -29.97
CA TRP A 835 0.34 -10.66 -30.31
C TRP A 835 -0.52 -10.56 -29.04
N VAL A 836 -1.77 -10.17 -29.21
CA VAL A 836 -2.79 -10.07 -28.15
C VAL A 836 -3.75 -11.23 -28.30
N GLU A 837 -4.05 -11.90 -27.20
CA GLU A 837 -5.00 -13.02 -27.08
C GLU A 837 -4.66 -14.29 -27.88
N GLY A 838 -4.85 -15.43 -27.23
CA GLY A 838 -4.72 -16.77 -27.84
C GLY A 838 -3.47 -17.53 -27.43
N ASP A 839 -3.61 -18.84 -27.26
CA ASP A 839 -2.61 -19.77 -26.71
C ASP A 839 -1.59 -20.30 -27.73
N ILE A 840 -1.71 -19.92 -29.00
CA ILE A 840 -0.90 -20.44 -30.12
C ILE A 840 -0.37 -19.26 -30.95
N CYS A 841 0.92 -19.28 -31.26
CA CYS A 841 1.53 -18.26 -32.10
C CYS A 841 0.91 -18.22 -33.51
N PRO A 842 0.31 -17.08 -33.94
CA PRO A 842 -0.33 -16.99 -35.25
C PRO A 842 0.66 -17.02 -36.41
N LYS A 843 1.97 -16.78 -36.14
CA LYS A 843 3.03 -16.76 -37.16
C LYS A 843 3.66 -18.12 -37.44
N CYS A 844 3.91 -18.93 -36.39
CA CYS A 844 4.63 -20.21 -36.54
C CYS A 844 3.88 -21.44 -35.99
N GLY A 845 2.68 -21.24 -35.38
CA GLY A 845 1.81 -22.32 -34.93
C GLY A 845 2.28 -23.03 -33.65
N THR A 846 3.31 -22.54 -32.97
CA THR A 846 3.80 -23.15 -31.72
C THR A 846 2.95 -22.71 -30.50
N ASP A 847 2.87 -23.60 -29.51
CA ASP A 847 2.33 -23.33 -28.17
C ASP A 847 3.43 -22.99 -27.13
N ASN A 848 4.70 -22.97 -27.59
CA ASN A 848 5.83 -22.55 -26.76
C ASN A 848 5.89 -21.02 -26.68
N ILE A 849 5.08 -20.48 -25.78
CA ILE A 849 4.86 -19.02 -25.65
C ILE A 849 5.09 -18.54 -24.23
N VAL A 850 5.31 -17.25 -24.09
CA VAL A 850 5.18 -16.55 -22.82
C VAL A 850 3.92 -15.70 -22.88
N GLN A 851 3.08 -15.83 -21.88
CA GLN A 851 1.83 -15.07 -21.75
C GLN A 851 1.86 -14.24 -20.47
N ILE A 852 1.60 -12.94 -20.62
CA ILE A 852 1.53 -11.98 -19.51
C ILE A 852 0.08 -11.52 -19.37
N GLN A 853 -0.42 -11.55 -18.14
CA GLN A 853 -1.76 -11.03 -17.79
C GLN A 853 -1.68 -10.15 -16.55
N ARG A 854 -2.66 -9.28 -16.40
CA ARG A 854 -2.81 -8.48 -15.17
C ARG A 854 -3.43 -9.32 -14.07
N MET A 855 -2.71 -9.44 -12.96
CA MET A 855 -3.25 -10.08 -11.76
C MET A 855 -4.36 -9.24 -11.14
N ASN A 856 -4.02 -8.02 -10.82
CA ASN A 856 -4.87 -6.97 -10.29
C ASN A 856 -4.04 -5.68 -10.30
N GLY A 857 -3.33 -5.39 -9.24
CA GLY A 857 -2.42 -4.26 -9.14
C GLY A 857 -1.06 -4.42 -9.84
N TYR A 858 -0.75 -5.56 -10.45
CA TYR A 858 0.51 -5.83 -11.15
C TYR A 858 0.35 -6.86 -12.26
N LEU A 859 1.39 -7.01 -13.09
CA LEU A 859 1.44 -7.99 -14.18
C LEU A 859 2.16 -9.27 -13.72
N GLY A 860 1.74 -10.42 -14.27
CA GLY A 860 2.37 -11.71 -13.99
C GLY A 860 2.35 -12.65 -15.19
N TYR A 861 3.23 -13.65 -15.18
CA TYR A 861 3.28 -14.67 -16.21
C TYR A 861 2.20 -15.73 -15.98
N SER A 862 1.17 -15.76 -16.83
CA SER A 862 0.14 -16.82 -16.80
C SER A 862 0.59 -18.10 -17.49
N LYS A 863 1.57 -18.02 -18.41
CA LYS A 863 2.21 -19.17 -19.07
C LYS A 863 3.67 -18.88 -19.37
N ILE A 864 4.56 -19.86 -19.19
CA ILE A 864 5.95 -19.81 -19.64
C ILE A 864 6.28 -21.14 -20.34
N GLY A 865 6.65 -21.04 -21.60
CA GLY A 865 6.98 -22.20 -22.44
C GLY A 865 5.75 -23.06 -22.76
N LYS A 866 5.93 -24.39 -22.74
CA LYS A 866 4.84 -25.37 -22.95
C LYS A 866 4.11 -25.71 -21.65
N ASP A 867 4.63 -25.29 -20.53
CA ASP A 867 4.07 -25.57 -19.21
C ASP A 867 2.89 -24.63 -18.89
N LYS A 868 1.98 -25.12 -18.05
CA LYS A 868 0.88 -24.32 -17.53
C LYS A 868 1.40 -23.26 -16.54
N GLY A 869 0.68 -22.14 -16.46
CA GLY A 869 1.05 -20.95 -15.74
C GLY A 869 1.28 -21.09 -14.23
N TYR A 870 1.83 -20.03 -13.66
CA TYR A 870 2.28 -19.91 -12.26
C TYR A 870 1.17 -19.52 -11.28
N PHE A 871 -0.13 -19.54 -11.68
CA PHE A 871 -1.25 -19.09 -10.87
C PHE A 871 -2.11 -20.25 -10.34
N HIS A 872 -2.80 -19.98 -9.23
CA HIS A 872 -3.82 -20.87 -8.67
C HIS A 872 -4.92 -21.18 -9.70
N GLU A 873 -5.48 -22.42 -9.69
CA GLU A 873 -6.46 -22.86 -10.68
C GLU A 873 -7.71 -21.96 -10.75
N GLY A 874 -8.20 -21.46 -9.62
CA GLY A 874 -9.32 -20.51 -9.58
C GLY A 874 -8.99 -19.18 -10.22
N LYS A 875 -7.74 -18.67 -10.10
CA LYS A 875 -7.31 -17.45 -10.78
C LYS A 875 -7.15 -17.65 -12.28
N MET A 876 -6.71 -18.83 -12.70
CA MET A 876 -6.69 -19.22 -14.12
C MET A 876 -8.11 -19.33 -14.71
N ALA A 877 -9.10 -19.73 -13.90
CA ALA A 877 -10.50 -19.72 -14.32
C ALA A 877 -11.05 -18.28 -14.46
N GLU A 878 -10.70 -17.38 -13.52
CA GLU A 878 -11.04 -15.96 -13.62
C GLU A 878 -10.50 -15.34 -14.91
N PHE A 879 -9.23 -15.61 -15.28
CA PHE A 879 -8.65 -15.11 -16.53
C PHE A 879 -9.45 -15.55 -17.76
N LYS A 880 -9.93 -16.79 -17.78
CA LYS A 880 -10.75 -17.33 -18.88
C LYS A 880 -12.16 -16.74 -18.93
N ASP A 881 -12.70 -16.39 -17.76
CA ASP A 881 -14.04 -15.80 -17.63
C ASP A 881 -14.07 -14.30 -17.93
N ARG A 882 -12.89 -13.63 -18.03
CA ARG A 882 -12.80 -12.21 -18.35
C ARG A 882 -13.34 -11.94 -19.74
N ILE A 883 -14.45 -11.22 -19.80
CA ILE A 883 -15.02 -10.79 -21.08
C ILE A 883 -14.16 -9.65 -21.64
N SER A 884 -13.74 -9.80 -22.89
CA SER A 884 -13.15 -8.71 -23.69
C SER A 884 -14.28 -8.01 -24.44
N MET A 885 -14.40 -6.72 -24.25
CA MET A 885 -15.42 -5.92 -24.93
C MET A 885 -14.83 -5.12 -26.07
#